data_988c3f0cca6a9df592ba49a8d421d5ea
#
_entry.id   988c3f0cca6a9df592ba49a8d421d5ea
#
_cell.length_a   1.000
_cell.length_b   1.000
_cell.length_c   1.000
_cell.angle_alpha   90.00
_cell.angle_beta   90.00
_cell.angle_gamma   90.00
#
_symmetry.space_group_name_H-M   'P 1'
#
loop_
_entity.id
_entity.type
_entity.pdbx_description
1 polymer ?
#
loop_
_entity_poly.entity_id
_entity_poly.type
_entity_poly.pdbx_seq_one_letter_code
_entity_poly.pdbx_strand_id
1 'polypeptide(L)'
;MRKIHLKNCQKVILMAVVMFCTLSSLYAQVGQTVTGVVKDTEGEPLIGVSVLEIGTSNGAITNLDGQYTLTLTKNKSVLAFSYIGYTKQEISVSGRKSIIVVMKEDAVGLQEVIVTGYGKTVTKDKLTAAISKVSSEVLERGVRANPLTALAGTVTGVRVTQTSGQPGSGPSIQVRAGASLDGKGSPLYIIDGVQKDDMNDINSNDIESIEILKDAAATALYGARANNGVVLVTTKSGHVGKTTITLNVNVGKGFARDNYNFLNARDYLYWERMAANRSGDDLNLVNGWGTGNDITADGNQTASGIYSTTILTDKNKYLLDYGWQSMKDPVTDNYLLFKETNMRDLNMQDAWTQDYNISFSGGNEKGKYYSSIGYYDETGFPLESGYERLSFNLNGEYKIKNWLKASGFVNFSRSETNPNYMSDANFWSVVPAVPPTFKGANMDGTVIKLINNTQNANWNEMKNYYYRRNTAYKTTLGTSFQIDLMKGLSLKLSGMWYLHMVEKESFNKELPNGPGKVDSNRKASADYARRLDQTYNAIFNYNTSFGDHSISAVGGFEMIDKYNFGLKASGQGATSDDFIGLQFTEPLDANGKSTRNMSTTHTQERIMSGFINASYDYKSKYLFSFSGRYDGYSKLVDNRWGFFPGVSAAWNVYREEFMEKYLDIFSSVEITYGIWTEW
;
A
#
# COMPACT_ATOMS: atom_id res chain seq x y z
N MET A 1 29.52 -1.26 11.80
CA MET A 1 29.27 -0.23 12.82
C MET A 1 27.84 0.34 12.87
N ARG A 2 27.07 0.38 11.77
CA ARG A 2 25.68 0.92 11.77
C ARG A 2 24.64 0.05 12.50
N LYS A 3 24.75 -1.29 12.50
CA LYS A 3 23.80 -2.18 13.21
C LYS A 3 23.80 -2.01 14.75
N ILE A 4 24.83 -1.41 15.32
CA ILE A 4 24.95 -1.18 16.78
C ILE A 4 24.15 0.08 17.21
N HIS A 5 24.06 1.10 16.36
CA HIS A 5 23.31 2.33 16.70
C HIS A 5 21.78 2.14 16.65
N LEU A 6 21.26 1.34 15.69
CA LEU A 6 19.81 1.05 15.64
C LEU A 6 19.32 0.21 16.83
N LYS A 7 20.09 -0.81 17.24
CA LYS A 7 19.73 -1.61 18.44
C LYS A 7 19.71 -0.78 19.72
N ASN A 8 20.52 0.26 19.81
CA ASN A 8 20.53 1.16 20.97
C ASN A 8 19.35 2.15 20.93
N CYS A 9 18.94 2.67 19.78
CA CYS A 9 17.72 3.46 19.63
C CYS A 9 16.46 2.66 19.97
N GLN A 10 16.35 1.42 19.53
CA GLN A 10 15.21 0.55 19.88
C GLN A 10 15.14 0.30 21.39
N LYS A 11 16.26 0.10 22.07
CA LYS A 11 16.29 -0.06 23.53
C LYS A 11 15.90 1.24 24.27
N VAL A 12 16.28 2.41 23.77
CA VAL A 12 15.92 3.70 24.36
C VAL A 12 14.42 3.98 24.19
N ILE A 13 13.85 3.68 23.01
CA ILE A 13 12.41 3.81 22.74
C ILE A 13 11.62 2.83 23.62
N LEU A 14 12.04 1.57 23.71
CA LEU A 14 11.40 0.57 24.58
C LEU A 14 11.46 0.98 26.07
N MET A 15 12.60 1.52 26.51
CA MET A 15 12.77 2.01 27.89
C MET A 15 11.92 3.25 28.19
N ALA A 16 11.74 4.15 27.21
CA ALA A 16 10.85 5.31 27.32
C ALA A 16 9.38 4.90 27.39
N VAL A 17 8.95 3.90 26.59
CA VAL A 17 7.59 3.34 26.59
C VAL A 17 7.30 2.63 27.93
N VAL A 18 8.23 1.83 28.43
CA VAL A 18 8.09 1.16 29.74
C VAL A 18 8.02 2.18 30.88
N MET A 19 8.83 3.24 30.85
CA MET A 19 8.82 4.32 31.85
C MET A 19 7.53 5.14 31.80
N PHE A 20 6.91 5.32 30.61
CA PHE A 20 5.63 6.01 30.45
C PHE A 20 4.46 5.15 30.97
N CYS A 21 4.50 3.82 30.77
CA CYS A 21 3.50 2.89 31.29
C CYS A 21 3.51 2.75 32.83
N THR A 22 4.65 2.96 33.50
CA THR A 22 4.75 2.87 34.96
C THR A 22 4.27 4.11 35.69
N LEU A 23 4.15 5.26 35.01
CA LEU A 23 3.67 6.53 35.60
C LEU A 23 2.16 6.70 35.64
N SER A 24 1.38 5.81 35.00
CA SER A 24 -0.07 5.90 34.89
C SER A 24 -0.85 5.16 36.01
N SER A 25 -0.18 4.60 37.00
CA SER A 25 -0.82 3.69 38.00
C SER A 25 -1.25 4.35 39.32
N LEU A 26 -1.36 5.65 39.44
CA LEU A 26 -1.70 6.31 40.69
C LEU A 26 -2.82 7.35 40.56
N TYR A 27 -4.06 6.91 40.34
CA TYR A 27 -5.26 7.62 40.79
C TYR A 27 -6.46 6.67 40.77
N ALA A 28 -6.62 5.86 41.81
CA ALA A 28 -7.89 5.19 42.10
C ALA A 28 -8.81 6.19 42.83
N GLN A 29 -9.62 6.95 42.10
CA GLN A 29 -10.74 7.68 42.66
C GLN A 29 -11.95 6.76 42.71
N VAL A 30 -12.53 6.55 43.90
CA VAL A 30 -13.77 5.81 44.09
C VAL A 30 -14.91 6.60 43.45
N GLY A 31 -15.28 6.25 42.21
CA GLY A 31 -16.39 6.84 41.48
C GLY A 31 -17.70 6.06 41.70
N GLN A 32 -18.84 6.73 41.54
CA GLN A 32 -20.15 6.10 41.53
C GLN A 32 -20.28 5.17 40.34
N THR A 33 -20.62 3.90 40.53
CA THR A 33 -20.91 2.96 39.44
C THR A 33 -22.36 3.12 38.99
N VAL A 34 -22.56 3.26 37.70
CA VAL A 34 -23.86 3.33 37.01
C VAL A 34 -24.01 2.11 36.13
N THR A 35 -25.16 1.45 36.23
CA THR A 35 -25.56 0.33 35.41
C THR A 35 -26.79 0.69 34.60
N GLY A 36 -27.09 -0.06 33.53
CA GLY A 36 -28.33 0.14 32.79
C GLY A 36 -28.47 -0.79 31.60
N VAL A 37 -29.56 -0.61 30.90
CA VAL A 37 -29.89 -1.36 29.71
C VAL A 37 -30.21 -0.37 28.60
N VAL A 38 -29.67 -0.60 27.39
CA VAL A 38 -29.99 0.16 26.19
C VAL A 38 -30.86 -0.72 25.29
N LYS A 39 -31.98 -0.18 24.86
CA LYS A 39 -32.98 -0.85 23.99
C LYS A 39 -33.34 0.04 22.82
N ASP A 40 -33.92 -0.55 21.79
CA ASP A 40 -34.59 0.18 20.73
C ASP A 40 -36.04 0.58 21.09
N THR A 41 -36.77 1.17 20.14
CA THR A 41 -38.17 1.57 20.30
C THR A 41 -39.14 0.38 20.36
N GLU A 42 -38.73 -0.81 19.91
CA GLU A 42 -39.51 -2.04 19.95
C GLU A 42 -39.26 -2.85 21.25
N GLY A 43 -38.27 -2.39 22.06
CA GLY A 43 -37.91 -3.00 23.33
C GLY A 43 -36.80 -4.05 23.23
N GLU A 44 -36.22 -4.28 22.05
CA GLU A 44 -35.13 -5.21 21.86
C GLU A 44 -33.81 -4.63 22.42
N PRO A 45 -32.95 -5.45 23.07
CA PRO A 45 -31.69 -4.99 23.61
C PRO A 45 -30.67 -4.67 22.50
N LEU A 46 -30.05 -3.49 22.59
CA LEU A 46 -29.03 -3.06 21.64
C LEU A 46 -27.62 -3.46 22.12
N ILE A 47 -26.98 -4.36 21.37
CA ILE A 47 -25.63 -4.89 21.60
C ILE A 47 -24.60 -3.95 20.98
N GLY A 48 -23.50 -3.64 21.69
CA GLY A 48 -22.39 -2.87 21.13
C GLY A 48 -22.58 -1.35 21.15
N VAL A 49 -23.59 -0.85 21.87
CA VAL A 49 -23.77 0.60 22.09
C VAL A 49 -22.60 1.15 22.90
N SER A 50 -21.97 2.21 22.37
CA SER A 50 -20.94 2.94 23.09
C SER A 50 -21.56 3.86 24.11
N VAL A 51 -21.18 3.70 25.39
CA VAL A 51 -21.58 4.54 26.52
C VAL A 51 -20.37 5.28 27.02
N LEU A 52 -20.28 6.59 26.79
CA LEU A 52 -19.11 7.43 27.09
C LEU A 52 -19.45 8.50 28.12
N GLU A 53 -18.63 8.66 29.14
CA GLU A 53 -18.70 9.79 30.07
C GLU A 53 -18.15 11.05 29.40
N ILE A 54 -19.02 12.02 29.11
CA ILE A 54 -18.66 13.23 28.33
C ILE A 54 -17.54 14.01 29.04
N GLY A 55 -16.51 14.34 28.26
CA GLY A 55 -15.35 15.06 28.73
C GLY A 55 -14.26 14.20 29.39
N THR A 56 -14.36 12.88 29.21
CA THR A 56 -13.36 11.89 29.67
C THR A 56 -13.16 10.82 28.58
N SER A 57 -12.17 9.96 28.75
CA SER A 57 -12.00 8.73 27.97
C SER A 57 -12.66 7.51 28.62
N ASN A 58 -13.44 7.71 29.70
CA ASN A 58 -14.08 6.65 30.45
C ASN A 58 -15.37 6.21 29.75
N GLY A 59 -15.47 4.94 29.36
CA GLY A 59 -16.61 4.41 28.63
C GLY A 59 -16.80 2.91 28.81
N ALA A 60 -17.96 2.42 28.40
CA ALA A 60 -18.33 1.01 28.35
C ALA A 60 -19.07 0.71 27.06
N ILE A 61 -19.17 -0.58 26.73
CA ILE A 61 -19.93 -1.08 25.58
C ILE A 61 -21.00 -2.03 26.11
N THR A 62 -22.23 -1.98 25.56
CA THR A 62 -23.30 -2.88 25.98
C THR A 62 -23.04 -4.34 25.55
N ASN A 63 -23.38 -5.27 26.43
CA ASN A 63 -23.29 -6.72 26.22
C ASN A 63 -24.45 -7.26 25.36
N LEU A 64 -24.56 -8.60 25.22
CA LEU A 64 -25.60 -9.28 24.45
C LEU A 64 -27.04 -8.98 24.93
N ASP A 65 -27.22 -8.65 26.21
CA ASP A 65 -28.49 -8.27 26.80
C ASP A 65 -28.72 -6.74 26.82
N GLY A 66 -27.90 -5.97 26.05
CA GLY A 66 -27.94 -4.52 26.04
C GLY A 66 -27.48 -3.86 27.35
N GLN A 67 -26.88 -4.59 28.28
CA GLN A 67 -26.49 -4.08 29.61
C GLN A 67 -25.13 -3.43 29.57
N TYR A 68 -24.97 -2.34 30.34
CA TYR A 68 -23.67 -1.68 30.55
C TYR A 68 -23.42 -1.42 32.03
N THR A 69 -22.14 -1.33 32.40
CA THR A 69 -21.68 -0.94 33.71
C THR A 69 -20.52 0.02 33.55
N LEU A 70 -20.64 1.22 34.13
CA LEU A 70 -19.60 2.25 34.02
C LEU A 70 -19.37 2.90 35.40
N THR A 71 -18.12 2.91 35.86
CA THR A 71 -17.72 3.65 37.04
C THR A 71 -17.33 5.07 36.67
N LEU A 72 -18.05 6.05 37.16
CA LEU A 72 -17.90 7.46 36.78
C LEU A 72 -16.67 8.10 37.44
N THR A 73 -16.07 9.04 36.73
CA THR A 73 -14.98 9.86 37.28
C THR A 73 -15.47 11.02 38.15
N LYS A 74 -16.76 11.46 38.01
CA LYS A 74 -17.37 12.57 38.72
C LYS A 74 -18.84 12.26 39.07
N ASN A 75 -19.32 12.75 40.20
CA ASN A 75 -20.69 12.51 40.66
C ASN A 75 -21.80 13.22 39.85
N LYS A 76 -21.48 14.17 38.97
CA LYS A 76 -22.39 14.87 38.07
C LYS A 76 -21.90 14.74 36.61
N SER A 77 -21.89 13.52 36.12
CA SER A 77 -21.46 13.23 34.76
C SER A 77 -22.67 13.14 33.82
N VAL A 78 -22.43 13.45 32.54
CA VAL A 78 -23.36 13.20 31.45
C VAL A 78 -22.83 12.01 30.65
N LEU A 79 -23.68 11.02 30.40
CA LEU A 79 -23.36 9.88 29.57
C LEU A 79 -23.89 10.11 28.15
N ALA A 80 -23.03 9.90 27.16
CA ALA A 80 -23.38 9.87 25.76
C ALA A 80 -23.55 8.42 25.30
N PHE A 81 -24.71 8.12 24.75
CA PHE A 81 -25.03 6.81 24.15
C PHE A 81 -24.99 6.98 22.62
N SER A 82 -24.17 6.21 21.96
CA SER A 82 -24.06 6.22 20.51
C SER A 82 -24.02 4.82 19.92
N TYR A 83 -24.80 4.61 18.87
CA TYR A 83 -24.87 3.36 18.13
C TYR A 83 -25.12 3.65 16.64
N ILE A 84 -24.58 2.85 15.75
CA ILE A 84 -24.74 3.04 14.31
C ILE A 84 -26.20 2.84 13.94
N GLY A 85 -26.79 3.81 13.22
CA GLY A 85 -28.20 3.78 12.85
C GLY A 85 -29.16 4.34 13.90
N TYR A 86 -28.66 4.86 15.01
CA TYR A 86 -29.49 5.42 16.09
C TYR A 86 -29.09 6.85 16.44
N THR A 87 -30.08 7.67 16.81
CA THR A 87 -29.85 9.06 17.25
C THR A 87 -29.03 9.06 18.56
N LYS A 88 -27.88 9.73 18.59
CA LYS A 88 -27.07 9.93 19.78
C LYS A 88 -27.88 10.61 20.88
N GLN A 89 -27.83 10.05 22.11
CA GLN A 89 -28.48 10.61 23.26
C GLN A 89 -27.48 10.99 24.36
N GLU A 90 -27.70 12.12 25.02
CA GLU A 90 -26.89 12.57 26.15
C GLU A 90 -27.77 12.67 27.38
N ILE A 91 -27.44 11.91 28.42
CA ILE A 91 -28.24 11.75 29.61
C ILE A 91 -27.41 12.11 30.85
N SER A 92 -27.87 13.08 31.63
CA SER A 92 -27.26 13.45 32.91
C SER A 92 -27.50 12.35 33.94
N VAL A 93 -26.46 11.88 34.61
CA VAL A 93 -26.56 10.83 35.62
C VAL A 93 -27.27 11.31 36.87
N SER A 94 -26.99 12.52 37.34
CA SER A 94 -27.68 13.19 38.49
C SER A 94 -27.89 12.28 39.70
N GLY A 95 -26.88 11.45 40.04
CA GLY A 95 -26.92 10.55 41.19
C GLY A 95 -27.71 9.23 41.00
N ARG A 96 -28.25 8.98 39.80
CA ARG A 96 -28.94 7.71 39.49
C ARG A 96 -27.93 6.55 39.40
N LYS A 97 -28.26 5.41 40.01
CA LYS A 97 -27.43 4.20 39.93
C LYS A 97 -27.76 3.28 38.75
N SER A 98 -28.97 3.45 38.19
CA SER A 98 -29.41 2.71 37.02
C SER A 98 -30.11 3.63 36.04
N ILE A 99 -29.77 3.50 34.73
CA ILE A 99 -30.34 4.31 33.66
C ILE A 99 -30.70 3.39 32.50
N ILE A 100 -31.99 3.28 32.19
CA ILE A 100 -32.50 2.59 31.02
C ILE A 100 -32.60 3.62 29.89
N VAL A 101 -32.07 3.30 28.71
CA VAL A 101 -32.06 4.17 27.57
C VAL A 101 -32.79 3.49 26.41
N VAL A 102 -33.78 4.21 25.86
CA VAL A 102 -34.43 3.78 24.63
C VAL A 102 -33.88 4.65 23.50
N MET A 103 -33.09 4.05 22.61
CA MET A 103 -32.55 4.74 21.44
C MET A 103 -33.58 4.72 20.31
N LYS A 104 -33.72 5.85 19.67
CA LYS A 104 -34.57 5.96 18.47
C LYS A 104 -33.71 5.73 17.24
N GLU A 105 -34.21 4.95 16.32
CA GLU A 105 -33.57 4.82 15.02
C GLU A 105 -33.40 6.20 14.39
N ASP A 106 -32.24 6.47 13.88
CA ASP A 106 -31.97 7.66 13.09
C ASP A 106 -32.44 7.37 11.65
N ALA A 107 -33.73 7.62 11.41
CA ALA A 107 -34.32 7.52 10.07
C ALA A 107 -33.70 8.53 9.06
N VAL A 108 -32.96 9.50 9.57
CA VAL A 108 -32.04 10.32 8.79
C VAL A 108 -30.68 9.62 8.84
N GLY A 109 -30.54 8.52 8.09
CA GLY A 109 -29.24 7.89 7.87
C GLY A 109 -28.24 9.01 7.55
N LEU A 110 -27.11 9.04 8.29
CA LEU A 110 -25.99 9.96 7.98
C LEU A 110 -25.78 9.93 6.48
N GLN A 111 -26.25 10.99 5.79
CA GLN A 111 -26.17 11.06 4.33
C GLN A 111 -24.70 11.01 3.99
N GLU A 112 -24.26 9.86 3.45
CA GLU A 112 -22.87 9.64 3.07
C GLU A 112 -22.44 10.73 2.10
N VAL A 113 -21.51 11.57 2.54
CA VAL A 113 -20.96 12.67 1.71
C VAL A 113 -19.79 12.10 0.90
N ILE A 114 -19.84 12.32 -0.39
CA ILE A 114 -18.87 11.83 -1.37
C ILE A 114 -18.16 13.02 -2.02
N VAL A 115 -16.83 12.96 -2.08
CA VAL A 115 -16.01 13.93 -2.78
C VAL A 115 -16.01 13.59 -4.27
N THR A 116 -16.46 14.54 -5.11
CA THR A 116 -16.54 14.34 -6.56
C THR A 116 -15.39 15.01 -7.32
N GLY A 117 -14.52 15.74 -6.62
CA GLY A 117 -13.35 16.42 -7.16
C GLY A 117 -13.37 17.92 -6.99
N TYR A 118 -12.20 18.55 -7.03
CA TYR A 118 -11.99 20.01 -6.89
C TYR A 118 -12.69 20.66 -5.67
N GLY A 119 -12.88 19.85 -4.59
CA GLY A 119 -13.55 20.29 -3.36
C GLY A 119 -15.07 20.28 -3.42
N LYS A 120 -15.70 19.80 -4.51
CA LYS A 120 -17.14 19.57 -4.57
C LYS A 120 -17.49 18.30 -3.80
N THR A 121 -18.42 18.43 -2.89
CA THR A 121 -19.00 17.32 -2.13
C THR A 121 -20.48 17.18 -2.46
N VAL A 122 -20.96 15.94 -2.57
CA VAL A 122 -22.36 15.63 -2.89
C VAL A 122 -22.80 14.50 -1.96
N THR A 123 -24.03 14.53 -1.51
CA THR A 123 -24.60 13.39 -0.78
C THR A 123 -24.91 12.25 -1.75
N LYS A 124 -24.83 11.01 -1.27
CA LYS A 124 -24.94 9.80 -2.10
C LYS A 124 -26.24 9.75 -2.91
N ASP A 125 -27.35 10.22 -2.34
CA ASP A 125 -28.68 10.29 -2.97
C ASP A 125 -28.77 11.32 -4.11
N LYS A 126 -27.77 12.19 -4.26
CA LYS A 126 -27.68 13.21 -5.31
C LYS A 126 -26.61 12.93 -6.35
N LEU A 127 -26.01 11.74 -6.31
CA LEU A 127 -25.04 11.33 -7.32
C LEU A 127 -25.75 10.92 -8.60
N THR A 128 -25.26 11.42 -9.74
CA THR A 128 -25.67 11.00 -11.08
C THR A 128 -24.61 10.12 -11.75
N ALA A 129 -23.59 9.68 -10.99
CA ALA A 129 -22.41 9.00 -11.48
C ALA A 129 -22.01 7.85 -10.57
N ALA A 130 -21.37 6.80 -11.12
CA ALA A 130 -20.93 5.62 -10.38
C ALA A 130 -19.62 5.90 -9.61
N ILE A 131 -19.77 6.34 -8.35
CA ILE A 131 -18.66 6.57 -7.42
C ILE A 131 -18.78 5.59 -6.26
N SER A 132 -17.67 4.97 -5.88
CA SER A 132 -17.59 4.15 -4.65
C SER A 132 -16.67 4.81 -3.67
N LYS A 133 -17.09 4.85 -2.40
CA LYS A 133 -16.30 5.36 -1.28
C LYS A 133 -15.83 4.22 -0.39
N VAL A 134 -14.61 4.31 0.09
CA VAL A 134 -14.03 3.43 1.11
C VAL A 134 -13.60 4.31 2.27
N SER A 135 -14.10 4.01 3.45
CA SER A 135 -13.82 4.77 4.68
C SER A 135 -12.49 4.35 5.31
N SER A 136 -11.98 5.19 6.21
CA SER A 136 -10.78 4.91 7.01
C SER A 136 -10.85 3.59 7.77
N GLU A 137 -12.01 3.20 8.28
CA GLU A 137 -12.20 1.94 9.00
C GLU A 137 -11.82 0.69 8.20
N VAL A 138 -12.05 0.68 6.87
CA VAL A 138 -11.65 -0.42 6.00
C VAL A 138 -10.14 -0.37 5.74
N LEU A 139 -9.58 0.82 5.62
CA LEU A 139 -8.16 1.05 5.33
C LEU A 139 -7.27 0.70 6.52
N GLU A 140 -7.77 0.90 7.73
CA GLU A 140 -7.06 0.61 8.98
C GLU A 140 -7.06 -0.89 9.35
N ARG A 141 -7.84 -1.73 8.66
CA ARG A 141 -7.86 -3.17 8.88
C ARG A 141 -6.60 -3.84 8.34
N GLY A 142 -5.74 -4.29 9.23
CA GLY A 142 -4.50 -4.99 8.92
C GLY A 142 -3.33 -4.07 8.56
N VAL A 143 -2.12 -4.64 8.60
CA VAL A 143 -0.86 -3.92 8.35
C VAL A 143 -0.53 -3.99 6.87
N ARG A 144 -0.36 -2.87 6.19
CA ARG A 144 -0.13 -2.81 4.75
C ARG A 144 0.81 -1.66 4.39
N ALA A 145 1.79 -1.95 3.53
CA ALA A 145 2.69 -0.93 3.00
C ALA A 145 1.95 0.10 2.12
N ASN A 146 0.95 -0.39 1.34
CA ASN A 146 0.19 0.43 0.40
C ASN A 146 -1.32 0.33 0.70
N PRO A 147 -2.01 1.46 0.92
CA PRO A 147 -3.44 1.48 1.24
C PRO A 147 -4.33 0.90 0.14
N LEU A 148 -3.89 0.89 -1.12
CA LEU A 148 -4.65 0.34 -2.25
C LEU A 148 -4.92 -1.17 -2.14
N THR A 149 -4.11 -1.91 -1.38
CA THR A 149 -4.34 -3.33 -1.13
C THR A 149 -5.63 -3.59 -0.35
N ALA A 150 -6.09 -2.61 0.45
CA ALA A 150 -7.35 -2.69 1.17
C ALA A 150 -8.59 -2.64 0.25
N LEU A 151 -8.44 -2.18 -0.98
CA LEU A 151 -9.52 -2.11 -1.96
C LEU A 151 -9.86 -3.47 -2.58
N ALA A 152 -8.98 -4.47 -2.40
CA ALA A 152 -9.20 -5.81 -2.95
C ALA A 152 -10.47 -6.46 -2.37
N GLY A 153 -11.44 -6.78 -3.25
CA GLY A 153 -12.71 -7.38 -2.86
C GLY A 153 -13.69 -6.46 -2.14
N THR A 154 -13.33 -5.18 -1.88
CA THR A 154 -14.21 -4.23 -1.17
C THR A 154 -15.00 -3.32 -2.10
N VAL A 155 -14.55 -3.15 -3.33
CA VAL A 155 -15.16 -2.22 -4.30
C VAL A 155 -15.56 -2.96 -5.57
N THR A 156 -16.85 -2.90 -5.92
CA THR A 156 -17.37 -3.50 -7.15
C THR A 156 -16.80 -2.82 -8.40
N GLY A 157 -16.41 -3.61 -9.42
CA GLY A 157 -15.85 -3.09 -10.67
C GLY A 157 -14.41 -2.59 -10.56
N VAL A 158 -13.71 -2.91 -9.48
CA VAL A 158 -12.28 -2.63 -9.27
C VAL A 158 -11.54 -3.93 -9.08
N ARG A 159 -10.56 -4.18 -9.93
CA ARG A 159 -9.65 -5.31 -9.81
C ARG A 159 -8.34 -4.83 -9.22
N VAL A 160 -7.95 -5.41 -8.10
CA VAL A 160 -6.66 -5.16 -7.43
C VAL A 160 -5.83 -6.42 -7.56
N THR A 161 -4.66 -6.32 -8.19
CA THR A 161 -3.77 -7.45 -8.42
C THR A 161 -2.40 -7.14 -7.84
N GLN A 162 -1.96 -7.94 -6.89
CA GLN A 162 -0.59 -7.89 -6.39
C GLN A 162 0.29 -8.71 -7.33
N THR A 163 1.10 -8.05 -8.12
CA THR A 163 1.97 -8.68 -9.14
C THR A 163 3.35 -9.02 -8.61
N SER A 164 3.73 -8.49 -7.45
CA SER A 164 5.03 -8.71 -6.82
C SER A 164 4.84 -8.97 -5.33
N GLY A 165 5.60 -9.90 -4.78
CA GLY A 165 5.74 -10.12 -3.34
C GLY A 165 6.86 -9.30 -2.70
N GLN A 166 7.49 -8.40 -3.46
CA GLN A 166 8.54 -7.51 -2.95
C GLN A 166 7.94 -6.52 -1.92
N PRO A 167 8.47 -6.45 -0.70
CA PRO A 167 8.06 -5.47 0.29
C PRO A 167 8.04 -4.05 -0.27
N GLY A 168 7.01 -3.27 0.09
CA GLY A 168 6.82 -1.91 -0.41
C GLY A 168 6.30 -1.80 -1.84
N SER A 169 6.10 -2.91 -2.56
CA SER A 169 5.49 -2.88 -3.90
C SER A 169 4.00 -2.62 -3.82
N GLY A 170 3.52 -1.64 -4.58
CA GLY A 170 2.09 -1.35 -4.70
C GLY A 170 1.37 -2.35 -5.62
N PRO A 171 0.08 -2.60 -5.39
CA PRO A 171 -0.74 -3.40 -6.29
C PRO A 171 -1.02 -2.66 -7.59
N SER A 172 -1.29 -3.40 -8.65
CA SER A 172 -1.89 -2.88 -9.88
C SER A 172 -3.40 -2.77 -9.69
N ILE A 173 -3.96 -1.61 -10.01
CA ILE A 173 -5.41 -1.37 -9.97
C ILE A 173 -5.93 -1.19 -11.38
N GLN A 174 -7.04 -1.84 -11.66
CA GLN A 174 -7.80 -1.69 -12.88
C GLN A 174 -9.26 -1.39 -12.53
N VAL A 175 -9.77 -0.27 -13.05
CA VAL A 175 -11.16 0.14 -12.89
C VAL A 175 -11.91 -0.25 -14.15
N ARG A 176 -12.90 -1.14 -14.05
CA ARG A 176 -13.65 -1.73 -15.17
C ARG A 176 -12.76 -2.47 -16.19
N ALA A 177 -13.22 -2.65 -17.41
CA ALA A 177 -12.38 -3.12 -18.51
C ALA A 177 -11.57 -1.92 -19.00
N GLY A 178 -10.26 -1.90 -18.78
CA GLY A 178 -9.41 -0.78 -19.14
C GLY A 178 -9.54 -0.38 -20.61
N ALA A 179 -9.49 0.91 -20.89
CA ALA A 179 -9.58 1.46 -22.24
C ALA A 179 -8.29 1.29 -23.08
N SER A 180 -7.22 0.78 -22.48
CA SER A 180 -5.93 0.57 -23.17
C SER A 180 -5.87 -0.78 -23.87
N LEU A 181 -5.47 -0.79 -25.14
CA LEU A 181 -5.30 -2.01 -25.95
C LEU A 181 -4.21 -2.95 -25.41
N ASP A 182 -3.23 -2.41 -24.69
CA ASP A 182 -2.15 -3.20 -24.07
C ASP A 182 -2.48 -3.63 -22.63
N GLY A 183 -3.69 -3.34 -22.14
CA GLY A 183 -4.19 -3.77 -20.81
C GLY A 183 -3.49 -3.13 -19.61
N LYS A 184 -2.63 -2.12 -19.82
CA LYS A 184 -1.77 -1.51 -18.78
C LYS A 184 -2.29 -0.17 -18.26
N GLY A 185 -3.59 0.09 -18.33
CA GLY A 185 -4.18 1.35 -17.88
C GLY A 185 -4.33 1.43 -16.36
N SER A 186 -3.41 2.10 -15.66
CA SER A 186 -3.62 2.48 -14.27
C SER A 186 -4.58 3.67 -14.16
N PRO A 187 -5.43 3.74 -13.11
CA PRO A 187 -6.24 4.91 -12.85
C PRO A 187 -5.37 6.14 -12.50
N LEU A 188 -5.96 7.32 -12.61
CA LEU A 188 -5.35 8.55 -12.15
C LEU A 188 -5.47 8.66 -10.63
N TYR A 189 -4.37 8.80 -9.91
CA TYR A 189 -4.38 9.02 -8.46
C TYR A 189 -4.34 10.53 -8.16
N ILE A 190 -5.30 11.01 -7.37
CA ILE A 190 -5.37 12.39 -6.90
C ILE A 190 -5.43 12.38 -5.37
N ILE A 191 -4.39 12.89 -4.73
CA ILE A 191 -4.28 12.92 -3.27
C ILE A 191 -4.28 14.37 -2.81
N ASP A 192 -5.31 14.77 -2.07
CA ASP A 192 -5.56 16.17 -1.65
C ASP A 192 -5.47 17.19 -2.82
N GLY A 193 -5.86 16.74 -4.02
CA GLY A 193 -5.82 17.55 -5.24
C GLY A 193 -4.52 17.47 -6.03
N VAL A 194 -3.51 16.74 -5.56
CA VAL A 194 -2.22 16.53 -6.23
C VAL A 194 -2.21 15.23 -7.01
N GLN A 195 -1.85 15.29 -8.28
CA GLN A 195 -1.67 14.09 -9.09
C GLN A 195 -0.40 13.34 -8.67
N LYS A 196 -0.52 12.03 -8.43
CA LYS A 196 0.61 11.13 -8.17
C LYS A 196 0.54 9.90 -9.07
N ASP A 197 1.66 9.17 -9.18
CA ASP A 197 1.71 7.92 -9.97
C ASP A 197 1.38 6.70 -9.12
N ASP A 198 1.60 6.77 -7.81
CA ASP A 198 1.38 5.70 -6.85
C ASP A 198 0.98 6.26 -5.47
N MET A 199 0.66 5.36 -4.53
CA MET A 199 0.31 5.69 -3.15
C MET A 199 1.28 5.09 -2.13
N ASN A 200 2.50 4.71 -2.52
CA ASN A 200 3.47 4.06 -1.62
C ASN A 200 4.02 5.01 -0.55
N ASP A 201 3.86 6.32 -0.73
CA ASP A 201 4.28 7.35 0.22
C ASP A 201 3.25 7.68 1.30
N ILE A 202 2.01 7.19 1.15
CA ILE A 202 0.90 7.54 2.05
C ILE A 202 0.75 6.48 3.13
N ASN A 203 0.66 6.92 4.37
CA ASN A 203 0.30 6.05 5.49
C ASN A 203 -1.22 5.82 5.49
N SER A 204 -1.66 4.56 5.56
CA SER A 204 -3.08 4.21 5.62
C SER A 204 -3.80 4.86 6.81
N ASN A 205 -3.10 5.06 7.93
CA ASN A 205 -3.63 5.71 9.13
C ASN A 205 -3.93 7.22 8.92
N ASP A 206 -3.37 7.85 7.87
CA ASP A 206 -3.58 9.27 7.57
C ASP A 206 -4.72 9.51 6.56
N ILE A 207 -5.33 8.45 6.04
CA ILE A 207 -6.40 8.55 5.04
C ILE A 207 -7.76 8.63 5.73
N GLU A 208 -8.56 9.62 5.34
CA GLU A 208 -9.96 9.77 5.74
C GLU A 208 -10.88 8.94 4.85
N SER A 209 -10.69 9.02 3.52
CA SER A 209 -11.48 8.29 2.54
C SER A 209 -10.76 8.11 1.21
N ILE A 210 -11.17 7.07 0.49
CA ILE A 210 -10.81 6.86 -0.91
C ILE A 210 -12.11 6.77 -1.71
N GLU A 211 -12.28 7.67 -2.68
CA GLU A 211 -13.37 7.65 -3.64
C GLU A 211 -12.84 7.17 -5.00
N ILE A 212 -13.57 6.24 -5.62
CA ILE A 212 -13.22 5.68 -6.93
C ILE A 212 -14.28 6.09 -7.95
N LEU A 213 -13.88 6.95 -8.89
CA LEU A 213 -14.70 7.41 -10.00
C LEU A 213 -14.57 6.40 -11.14
N LYS A 214 -15.67 5.74 -11.47
CA LYS A 214 -15.65 4.57 -12.38
C LYS A 214 -16.23 4.84 -13.75
N ASP A 215 -17.04 5.87 -13.90
CA ASP A 215 -17.64 6.20 -15.18
C ASP A 215 -17.10 7.53 -15.74
N ALA A 216 -17.30 7.72 -17.03
CA ALA A 216 -16.76 8.88 -17.71
C ALA A 216 -17.48 10.19 -17.33
N ALA A 217 -18.73 10.14 -16.88
CA ALA A 217 -19.41 11.33 -16.37
C ALA A 217 -18.73 11.83 -15.08
N ALA A 218 -18.33 10.91 -14.20
CA ALA A 218 -17.56 11.23 -13.00
C ALA A 218 -16.14 11.70 -13.33
N THR A 219 -15.49 11.09 -14.33
CA THR A 219 -14.07 11.32 -14.66
C THR A 219 -13.86 12.49 -15.62
N ALA A 220 -14.90 12.99 -16.29
CA ALA A 220 -14.82 14.09 -17.27
C ALA A 220 -14.16 15.36 -16.72
N LEU A 221 -14.29 15.65 -15.41
CA LEU A 221 -13.59 16.74 -14.75
C LEU A 221 -12.06 16.63 -14.78
N TYR A 222 -11.52 15.43 -15.03
CA TYR A 222 -10.08 15.15 -15.05
C TYR A 222 -9.54 14.97 -16.49
N GLY A 223 -10.42 15.07 -17.50
CA GLY A 223 -10.07 15.02 -18.93
C GLY A 223 -9.52 13.67 -19.38
N ALA A 224 -8.74 13.67 -20.48
CA ALA A 224 -8.19 12.45 -21.08
C ALA A 224 -7.33 11.59 -20.14
N ARG A 225 -6.75 12.19 -19.11
CA ARG A 225 -5.91 11.48 -18.12
C ARG A 225 -6.69 10.48 -17.27
N ALA A 226 -8.01 10.66 -17.19
CA ALA A 226 -8.91 9.88 -16.36
C ALA A 226 -9.62 8.73 -17.09
N ASN A 227 -9.19 8.40 -18.30
CA ASN A 227 -9.80 7.36 -19.14
C ASN A 227 -9.87 5.97 -18.45
N ASN A 228 -8.92 5.66 -17.59
CA ASN A 228 -8.88 4.42 -16.81
C ASN A 228 -9.49 4.55 -15.40
N GLY A 229 -10.31 5.58 -15.17
CA GLY A 229 -10.86 5.91 -13.85
C GLY A 229 -9.98 6.82 -13.01
N VAL A 230 -10.53 7.29 -11.90
CA VAL A 230 -9.82 8.17 -10.95
C VAL A 230 -9.97 7.61 -9.55
N VAL A 231 -8.87 7.59 -8.80
CA VAL A 231 -8.83 7.30 -7.37
C VAL A 231 -8.53 8.61 -6.65
N LEU A 232 -9.56 9.15 -5.99
CA LEU A 232 -9.44 10.33 -5.15
C LEU A 232 -9.13 9.90 -3.72
N VAL A 233 -8.15 10.51 -3.11
CA VAL A 233 -7.78 10.26 -1.73
C VAL A 233 -7.84 11.56 -0.96
N THR A 234 -8.55 11.52 0.14
CA THR A 234 -8.63 12.62 1.11
C THR A 234 -7.89 12.21 2.37
N THR A 235 -6.91 13.00 2.80
CA THR A 235 -6.22 12.76 4.07
C THR A 235 -6.98 13.35 5.24
N LYS A 236 -6.72 12.82 6.44
CA LYS A 236 -7.35 13.28 7.70
C LYS A 236 -7.06 14.74 7.93
N SER A 237 -8.06 15.46 8.40
CA SER A 237 -8.00 16.87 8.76
C SER A 237 -8.29 17.08 10.24
N GLY A 238 -8.00 18.28 10.76
CA GLY A 238 -8.31 18.65 12.14
C GLY A 238 -9.82 18.78 12.38
N HIS A 239 -10.23 18.55 13.61
CA HIS A 239 -11.61 18.74 14.07
C HIS A 239 -11.70 19.85 15.13
N VAL A 240 -12.91 20.40 15.30
CA VAL A 240 -13.16 21.35 16.39
C VAL A 240 -13.30 20.56 17.70
N GLY A 241 -12.51 20.95 18.70
CA GLY A 241 -12.53 20.30 20.01
C GLY A 241 -11.16 20.25 20.65
N LYS A 242 -11.08 19.53 21.76
CA LYS A 242 -9.80 19.27 22.46
C LYS A 242 -8.90 18.43 21.57
N THR A 243 -7.61 18.62 21.74
CA THR A 243 -6.61 17.80 21.05
C THR A 243 -6.78 16.33 21.42
N THR A 244 -6.97 15.50 20.41
CA THR A 244 -6.99 14.04 20.51
C THR A 244 -5.63 13.52 20.06
N ILE A 245 -5.06 12.62 20.85
CA ILE A 245 -3.81 11.93 20.53
C ILE A 245 -4.17 10.47 20.27
N THR A 246 -3.83 9.95 19.11
CA THR A 246 -4.08 8.55 18.73
C THR A 246 -2.74 7.87 18.48
N LEU A 247 -2.53 6.72 19.10
CA LEU A 247 -1.38 5.84 18.88
C LEU A 247 -1.88 4.53 18.29
N ASN A 248 -1.45 4.22 17.07
CA ASN A 248 -1.71 2.94 16.42
C ASN A 248 -0.40 2.14 16.38
N VAL A 249 -0.46 0.90 16.86
CA VAL A 249 0.67 -0.04 16.85
C VAL A 249 0.19 -1.36 16.30
N ASN A 250 0.77 -1.78 15.21
CA ASN A 250 0.44 -3.03 14.55
C ASN A 250 1.73 -3.83 14.32
N VAL A 251 1.73 -5.09 14.73
CA VAL A 251 2.84 -6.02 14.50
C VAL A 251 2.27 -7.31 13.93
N GLY A 252 2.83 -7.77 12.83
CA GLY A 252 2.41 -8.98 12.16
C GLY A 252 3.59 -9.90 11.82
N LYS A 253 3.32 -11.20 11.78
CA LYS A 253 4.26 -12.21 11.29
C LYS A 253 3.61 -12.97 10.15
N GLY A 254 4.24 -12.94 8.99
CA GLY A 254 3.83 -13.67 7.80
C GLY A 254 4.60 -14.98 7.65
N PHE A 255 3.92 -15.99 7.16
CA PHE A 255 4.53 -17.28 6.81
C PHE A 255 4.34 -17.53 5.33
N ALA A 256 5.42 -17.85 4.62
CA ALA A 256 5.31 -18.23 3.22
C ALA A 256 4.57 -19.57 3.11
N ARG A 257 3.59 -19.62 2.20
CA ARG A 257 2.85 -20.85 1.88
C ARG A 257 3.17 -21.27 0.46
N ASP A 258 3.44 -22.56 0.28
CA ASP A 258 3.50 -23.18 -1.03
C ASP A 258 2.13 -23.75 -1.40
N ASN A 259 1.71 -23.48 -2.62
CA ASN A 259 0.49 -24.08 -3.18
C ASN A 259 0.78 -25.43 -3.85
N TYR A 260 2.05 -25.84 -3.86
CA TYR A 260 2.52 -27.08 -4.49
C TYR A 260 3.32 -27.89 -3.49
N ASN A 261 3.14 -29.22 -3.51
CA ASN A 261 3.99 -30.15 -2.80
C ASN A 261 5.14 -30.55 -3.73
N PHE A 262 6.33 -30.07 -3.41
CA PHE A 262 7.54 -30.49 -4.12
C PHE A 262 7.95 -31.87 -3.67
N LEU A 263 8.61 -32.64 -4.57
CA LEU A 263 9.15 -33.94 -4.23
C LEU A 263 10.29 -33.78 -3.22
N ASN A 264 10.30 -34.63 -2.21
CA ASN A 264 11.47 -34.80 -1.34
C ASN A 264 12.65 -35.46 -2.13
N ALA A 265 13.83 -35.48 -1.56
CA ALA A 265 15.02 -35.98 -2.25
C ALA A 265 14.90 -37.46 -2.66
N ARG A 266 14.24 -38.31 -1.85
CA ARG A 266 14.02 -39.72 -2.14
C ARG A 266 13.11 -39.91 -3.35
N ASP A 267 11.95 -39.27 -3.36
CA ASP A 267 10.96 -39.37 -4.45
C ASP A 267 11.48 -38.73 -5.73
N TYR A 268 12.21 -37.61 -5.59
CA TYR A 268 12.89 -36.96 -6.71
C TYR A 268 13.88 -37.91 -7.39
N LEU A 269 14.79 -38.50 -6.64
CA LEU A 269 15.77 -39.46 -7.14
C LEU A 269 15.09 -40.67 -7.80
N TYR A 270 14.03 -41.18 -7.18
CA TYR A 270 13.32 -42.35 -7.72
C TYR A 270 12.74 -42.02 -9.11
N TRP A 271 11.97 -40.94 -9.24
CA TRP A 271 11.29 -40.62 -10.47
C TRP A 271 12.21 -40.15 -11.57
N GLU A 272 13.18 -39.28 -11.27
CA GLU A 272 14.15 -38.78 -12.25
C GLU A 272 15.02 -39.89 -12.83
N ARG A 273 15.52 -40.79 -11.98
CA ARG A 273 16.33 -41.91 -12.43
C ARG A 273 15.51 -42.90 -13.29
N MET A 274 14.28 -43.17 -12.90
CA MET A 274 13.36 -43.99 -13.70
C MET A 274 13.03 -43.34 -15.05
N ALA A 275 12.82 -42.02 -15.09
CA ALA A 275 12.55 -41.26 -16.30
C ALA A 275 13.76 -41.32 -17.25
N ALA A 276 14.96 -41.03 -16.74
CA ALA A 276 16.20 -41.08 -17.51
C ALA A 276 16.45 -42.50 -18.11
N ASN A 277 16.22 -43.55 -17.33
CA ASN A 277 16.33 -44.92 -17.82
C ASN A 277 15.34 -45.26 -18.93
N ARG A 278 14.08 -44.75 -18.82
CA ARG A 278 13.05 -44.98 -19.85
C ARG A 278 13.27 -44.20 -21.14
N SER A 279 13.85 -43.01 -21.07
CA SER A 279 14.21 -42.21 -22.25
C SER A 279 15.41 -42.81 -23.01
N GLY A 280 16.10 -43.78 -22.40
CA GLY A 280 17.31 -44.32 -22.98
C GLY A 280 18.51 -43.40 -22.85
N ASP A 281 18.42 -42.40 -21.96
CA ASP A 281 19.55 -41.50 -21.65
C ASP A 281 20.65 -42.28 -20.95
N ASP A 282 21.89 -41.98 -21.30
CA ASP A 282 23.01 -42.49 -20.54
C ASP A 282 23.03 -41.85 -19.15
N LEU A 283 22.73 -42.64 -18.13
CA LEU A 283 22.68 -42.20 -16.72
C LEU A 283 23.98 -41.53 -16.25
N ASN A 284 25.08 -41.72 -16.99
CA ASN A 284 26.37 -41.06 -16.73
C ASN A 284 26.51 -39.69 -17.38
N LEU A 285 25.64 -39.32 -18.33
CA LEU A 285 25.72 -38.08 -19.09
C LEU A 285 24.75 -37.00 -18.64
N VAL A 286 23.74 -37.33 -17.81
CA VAL A 286 22.74 -36.34 -17.32
C VAL A 286 23.32 -35.58 -16.15
N ASN A 287 24.27 -34.70 -16.44
CA ASN A 287 24.92 -33.85 -15.45
C ASN A 287 24.02 -32.62 -15.11
N GLY A 288 23.93 -32.30 -13.85
CA GLY A 288 23.33 -31.06 -13.38
C GLY A 288 21.92 -31.17 -12.79
N TRP A 289 21.30 -32.34 -12.81
CA TRP A 289 19.97 -32.56 -12.22
C TRP A 289 20.01 -33.12 -10.79
N GLY A 290 21.22 -33.37 -10.23
CA GLY A 290 21.36 -33.87 -8.87
C GLY A 290 20.82 -35.29 -8.66
N THR A 291 20.65 -36.05 -9.73
CA THR A 291 20.09 -37.41 -9.72
C THR A 291 21.11 -38.48 -9.41
N GLY A 292 22.39 -38.12 -9.35
CA GLY A 292 23.47 -39.05 -9.21
C GLY A 292 23.80 -39.85 -10.48
N ASN A 293 23.39 -39.38 -11.64
CA ASN A 293 23.69 -40.02 -12.92
C ASN A 293 25.17 -39.93 -13.29
N ASP A 294 25.88 -39.02 -12.64
CA ASP A 294 27.35 -38.84 -12.76
C ASP A 294 28.13 -39.51 -11.64
N ILE A 295 27.51 -40.44 -10.91
CA ILE A 295 28.14 -41.18 -9.81
C ILE A 295 29.08 -42.25 -10.40
N THR A 296 30.33 -42.25 -9.94
CA THR A 296 31.31 -43.29 -10.25
C THR A 296 31.24 -44.42 -9.25
N ALA A 297 31.73 -45.60 -9.63
CA ALA A 297 31.72 -46.80 -8.80
C ALA A 297 32.52 -46.68 -7.48
N ASP A 298 33.48 -45.76 -7.44
CA ASP A 298 34.27 -45.43 -6.25
C ASP A 298 33.62 -44.37 -5.36
N GLY A 299 32.40 -43.93 -5.70
CA GLY A 299 31.62 -42.95 -4.93
C GLY A 299 32.05 -41.50 -5.13
N ASN A 300 32.93 -41.21 -6.08
CA ASN A 300 33.29 -39.85 -6.45
C ASN A 300 32.31 -39.30 -7.46
N GLN A 301 31.86 -38.08 -7.24
CA GLN A 301 31.07 -37.34 -8.24
C GLN A 301 32.02 -36.76 -9.26
N THR A 302 31.69 -36.93 -10.55
CA THR A 302 32.41 -36.29 -11.66
C THR A 302 32.04 -34.82 -11.82
N ALA A 303 30.87 -34.43 -11.36
CA ALA A 303 30.42 -33.06 -11.32
C ALA A 303 31.05 -32.27 -10.16
N SER A 304 30.79 -30.99 -10.13
CA SER A 304 31.34 -29.99 -9.22
C SER A 304 31.26 -30.27 -7.71
N GLY A 305 30.77 -31.40 -7.29
CA GLY A 305 30.58 -31.75 -5.89
C GLY A 305 29.44 -30.97 -5.19
N ILE A 306 28.58 -30.32 -5.94
CA ILE A 306 27.49 -29.50 -5.41
C ILE A 306 26.24 -30.30 -5.01
N TYR A 307 26.10 -31.53 -5.52
CA TYR A 307 25.03 -32.44 -5.16
C TYR A 307 25.48 -33.46 -4.12
N SER A 308 24.57 -33.90 -3.28
CA SER A 308 24.84 -34.84 -2.21
C SER A 308 24.81 -36.31 -2.68
N THR A 309 24.12 -36.60 -3.79
CA THR A 309 23.88 -37.97 -4.26
C THR A 309 25.19 -38.67 -4.63
N THR A 310 25.39 -39.86 -4.08
CA THR A 310 26.54 -40.73 -4.36
C THR A 310 26.14 -42.20 -4.14
N ILE A 311 26.96 -43.16 -4.59
CA ILE A 311 26.76 -44.57 -4.28
C ILE A 311 27.19 -44.84 -2.82
N LEU A 312 26.36 -45.56 -2.07
CA LEU A 312 26.68 -45.98 -0.73
C LEU A 312 27.78 -47.07 -0.77
N THR A 313 28.87 -46.82 -0.07
CA THR A 313 30.02 -47.71 0.08
C THR A 313 30.44 -47.79 1.55
N ASP A 314 31.27 -48.75 1.92
CA ASP A 314 31.82 -48.83 3.28
C ASP A 314 32.63 -47.57 3.66
N LYS A 315 33.19 -46.85 2.68
CA LYS A 315 34.00 -45.65 2.89
C LYS A 315 33.15 -44.43 3.27
N ASN A 316 31.90 -44.34 2.81
CA ASN A 316 31.03 -43.20 3.05
C ASN A 316 29.80 -43.51 3.93
N LYS A 317 29.65 -44.75 4.37
CA LYS A 317 28.55 -45.22 5.22
C LYS A 317 28.40 -44.42 6.51
N TYR A 318 29.51 -43.90 7.05
CA TYR A 318 29.49 -43.06 8.26
C TYR A 318 28.64 -41.79 8.10
N LEU A 319 28.36 -41.32 6.87
CA LEU A 319 27.54 -40.17 6.61
C LEU A 319 26.07 -40.37 7.06
N LEU A 320 25.62 -41.62 7.19
CA LEU A 320 24.29 -41.92 7.74
C LEU A 320 24.13 -41.41 9.18
N ASP A 321 25.20 -41.39 9.95
CA ASP A 321 25.22 -40.88 11.33
C ASP A 321 25.15 -39.34 11.37
N TYR A 322 25.35 -38.66 10.22
CA TYR A 322 25.30 -37.20 10.03
C TYR A 322 24.07 -36.73 9.30
N GLY A 323 22.98 -37.52 9.35
CA GLY A 323 21.68 -37.15 8.80
C GLY A 323 21.54 -37.35 7.29
N TRP A 324 22.49 -38.09 6.66
CA TRP A 324 22.31 -38.56 5.30
C TRP A 324 21.35 -39.75 5.28
N GLN A 325 20.70 -39.96 4.14
CA GLN A 325 19.73 -41.01 3.90
C GLN A 325 20.23 -41.97 2.84
N SER A 326 19.72 -43.21 2.84
CA SER A 326 19.97 -44.14 1.77
C SER A 326 18.69 -44.73 1.19
N MET A 327 18.74 -45.10 -0.08
CA MET A 327 17.68 -45.83 -0.78
C MET A 327 18.27 -46.80 -1.78
N LYS A 328 17.54 -47.88 -2.10
CA LYS A 328 17.89 -48.75 -3.24
C LYS A 328 17.68 -47.96 -4.52
N ASP A 329 18.66 -47.95 -5.42
CA ASP A 329 18.56 -47.37 -6.74
C ASP A 329 17.44 -48.10 -7.54
N PRO A 330 16.45 -47.38 -8.11
CA PRO A 330 15.37 -47.99 -8.88
C PRO A 330 15.84 -48.56 -10.22
N VAL A 331 17.06 -48.23 -10.67
CA VAL A 331 17.61 -48.60 -11.99
C VAL A 331 18.72 -49.65 -11.88
N THR A 332 19.53 -49.61 -10.82
CA THR A 332 20.67 -50.49 -10.60
C THR A 332 20.55 -51.24 -9.28
N ASP A 333 21.45 -52.21 -9.03
CA ASP A 333 21.47 -52.95 -7.76
C ASP A 333 22.18 -52.21 -6.62
N ASN A 334 22.67 -51.00 -6.88
CA ASN A 334 23.36 -50.20 -5.89
C ASN A 334 22.38 -49.55 -4.89
N TYR A 335 22.95 -49.12 -3.75
CA TYR A 335 22.26 -48.17 -2.86
C TYR A 335 22.81 -46.78 -3.08
N LEU A 336 21.90 -45.81 -3.18
CA LEU A 336 22.21 -44.38 -3.23
C LEU A 336 22.30 -43.85 -1.81
N LEU A 337 23.25 -42.97 -1.58
CA LEU A 337 23.41 -42.16 -0.38
C LEU A 337 23.19 -40.68 -0.78
N PHE A 338 22.35 -39.95 -0.05
CA PHE A 338 22.01 -38.56 -0.35
C PHE A 338 21.64 -37.81 0.92
N LYS A 339 21.68 -36.47 0.83
CA LYS A 339 21.19 -35.57 1.87
C LYS A 339 20.16 -34.65 1.27
N GLU A 340 19.01 -34.55 1.92
CA GLU A 340 17.95 -33.62 1.51
C GLU A 340 18.28 -32.21 1.95
N THR A 341 18.04 -31.25 1.05
CA THR A 341 18.13 -29.82 1.34
C THR A 341 16.80 -29.14 0.96
N ASN A 342 16.18 -28.53 1.93
CA ASN A 342 15.03 -27.69 1.69
C ASN A 342 15.52 -26.32 1.19
N MET A 343 15.39 -26.09 -0.11
CA MET A 343 15.83 -24.86 -0.75
C MET A 343 15.05 -23.62 -0.25
N ARG A 344 13.84 -23.83 0.21
CA ARG A 344 13.04 -22.76 0.82
C ARG A 344 13.65 -22.30 2.12
N ASP A 345 13.94 -23.22 3.04
CA ASP A 345 14.55 -22.89 4.33
C ASP A 345 15.93 -22.24 4.18
N LEU A 346 16.63 -22.59 3.10
CA LEU A 346 17.93 -22.01 2.77
C LEU A 346 17.83 -20.55 2.27
N ASN A 347 16.75 -20.20 1.59
CA ASN A 347 16.63 -18.92 0.86
C ASN A 347 15.57 -17.96 1.42
N MET A 348 14.75 -18.43 2.35
CA MET A 348 13.64 -17.66 2.90
C MET A 348 13.77 -17.44 4.39
N GLN A 349 13.02 -16.48 4.87
CA GLN A 349 12.87 -16.14 6.28
C GLN A 349 11.41 -15.88 6.62
N ASP A 350 11.08 -15.88 7.90
CA ASP A 350 9.80 -15.35 8.37
C ASP A 350 9.72 -13.86 8.10
N ALA A 351 8.59 -13.41 7.54
CA ALA A 351 8.34 -12.02 7.26
C ALA A 351 7.73 -11.34 8.49
N TRP A 352 8.34 -10.26 8.93
CA TRP A 352 7.81 -9.41 9.99
C TRP A 352 7.34 -8.09 9.42
N THR A 353 6.21 -7.62 9.91
CA THR A 353 5.68 -6.29 9.56
C THR A 353 5.39 -5.53 10.85
N GLN A 354 5.86 -4.28 10.91
CA GLN A 354 5.68 -3.38 12.04
C GLN A 354 5.20 -2.03 11.51
N ASP A 355 4.12 -1.51 12.11
CA ASP A 355 3.55 -0.21 11.78
C ASP A 355 3.26 0.56 13.07
N TYR A 356 3.90 1.69 13.22
CA TYR A 356 3.77 2.59 14.36
C TYR A 356 3.32 3.96 13.84
N ASN A 357 2.19 4.44 14.33
CA ASN A 357 1.68 5.75 13.95
C ASN A 357 1.20 6.49 15.19
N ILE A 358 1.65 7.72 15.36
CA ILE A 358 1.12 8.66 16.34
C ILE A 358 0.53 9.86 15.62
N SER A 359 -0.69 10.25 15.99
CA SER A 359 -1.35 11.41 15.40
C SER A 359 -1.95 12.33 16.45
N PHE A 360 -2.03 13.60 16.09
CA PHE A 360 -2.57 14.69 16.89
C PHE A 360 -3.62 15.43 16.05
N SER A 361 -4.83 15.54 16.55
CA SER A 361 -5.91 16.25 15.86
C SER A 361 -6.63 17.14 16.85
N GLY A 362 -6.96 18.36 16.45
CA GLY A 362 -7.69 19.28 17.31
C GLY A 362 -7.90 20.65 16.66
N GLY A 363 -8.44 21.58 17.44
CA GLY A 363 -8.64 22.95 17.01
C GLY A 363 -9.87 23.60 17.62
N ASN A 364 -10.23 24.74 17.04
CA ASN A 364 -11.40 25.52 17.41
C ASN A 364 -12.08 26.05 16.14
N GLU A 365 -13.10 26.90 16.29
CA GLU A 365 -13.85 27.48 15.17
C GLU A 365 -12.98 28.35 14.23
N LYS A 366 -11.83 28.85 14.70
CA LYS A 366 -10.92 29.66 13.92
C LYS A 366 -9.82 28.86 13.23
N GLY A 367 -9.35 27.78 13.85
CA GLY A 367 -8.25 26.98 13.30
C GLY A 367 -8.31 25.55 13.72
N LYS A 368 -7.99 24.65 12.79
CA LYS A 368 -7.94 23.21 12.99
C LYS A 368 -6.61 22.68 12.46
N TYR A 369 -6.13 21.62 13.08
CA TYR A 369 -4.90 20.96 12.66
C TYR A 369 -4.98 19.44 12.84
N TYR A 370 -4.28 18.77 11.98
CA TYR A 370 -3.96 17.34 12.07
C TYR A 370 -2.46 17.18 11.80
N SER A 371 -1.78 16.37 12.59
CA SER A 371 -0.38 16.01 12.35
C SER A 371 -0.15 14.56 12.74
N SER A 372 0.67 13.85 11.98
CA SER A 372 1.05 12.47 12.28
C SER A 372 2.52 12.21 11.97
N ILE A 373 3.09 11.23 12.68
CA ILE A 373 4.38 10.62 12.40
C ILE A 373 4.17 9.12 12.36
N GLY A 374 4.60 8.48 11.27
CA GLY A 374 4.49 7.05 11.07
C GLY A 374 5.82 6.42 10.73
N TYR A 375 6.09 5.23 11.27
CA TYR A 375 7.19 4.36 10.89
C TYR A 375 6.65 2.98 10.53
N TYR A 376 7.00 2.51 9.35
CA TYR A 376 6.61 1.22 8.80
C TYR A 376 7.86 0.44 8.44
N ASP A 377 7.94 -0.82 8.86
CA ASP A 377 9.01 -1.76 8.52
C ASP A 377 8.42 -3.10 8.12
N GLU A 378 8.87 -3.64 7.00
CA GLU A 378 8.43 -4.94 6.46
C GLU A 378 9.65 -5.72 5.97
N THR A 379 9.91 -6.88 6.55
CA THR A 379 10.84 -7.86 5.99
C THR A 379 10.10 -8.76 4.99
N GLY A 380 10.76 -9.06 3.87
CA GLY A 380 10.21 -10.00 2.87
C GLY A 380 10.54 -11.44 3.19
N PHE A 381 9.85 -12.37 2.52
CA PHE A 381 10.16 -13.80 2.62
C PHE A 381 11.56 -14.15 2.08
N PRO A 382 12.03 -13.60 0.92
CA PRO A 382 13.42 -13.78 0.52
C PRO A 382 14.36 -13.11 1.52
N LEU A 383 15.47 -13.79 1.85
CA LEU A 383 16.48 -13.26 2.76
C LEU A 383 16.96 -11.86 2.33
N GLU A 384 17.19 -10.96 3.29
CA GLU A 384 17.67 -9.58 3.10
C GLU A 384 16.74 -8.68 2.27
N SER A 385 15.56 -9.14 1.85
CA SER A 385 14.58 -8.28 1.23
C SER A 385 13.75 -7.54 2.27
N GLY A 386 13.43 -6.26 2.02
CA GLY A 386 12.68 -5.47 2.98
C GLY A 386 12.29 -4.09 2.46
N TYR A 387 11.46 -3.41 3.23
CA TYR A 387 10.98 -2.07 2.97
C TYR A 387 10.78 -1.32 4.29
N GLU A 388 11.35 -0.12 4.38
CA GLU A 388 11.15 0.78 5.49
C GLU A 388 10.53 2.10 4.99
N ARG A 389 9.65 2.71 5.77
CA ARG A 389 9.11 4.04 5.50
C ARG A 389 8.95 4.85 6.76
N LEU A 390 9.55 6.04 6.77
CA LEU A 390 9.24 7.11 7.71
C LEU A 390 8.33 8.12 7.03
N SER A 391 7.20 8.44 7.63
CA SER A 391 6.21 9.39 7.10
C SER A 391 5.89 10.48 8.10
N PHE A 392 5.62 11.67 7.59
CA PHE A 392 5.14 12.82 8.35
C PHE A 392 4.02 13.49 7.57
N ASN A 393 2.92 13.79 8.26
CA ASN A 393 1.79 14.51 7.69
C ASN A 393 1.42 15.69 8.60
N LEU A 394 1.13 16.83 8.00
CA LEU A 394 0.63 18.02 8.67
C LEU A 394 -0.43 18.69 7.80
N ASN A 395 -1.64 18.82 8.32
CA ASN A 395 -2.74 19.55 7.70
C ASN A 395 -3.20 20.66 8.65
N GLY A 396 -3.36 21.86 8.12
CA GLY A 396 -3.83 23.01 8.88
C GLY A 396 -4.82 23.86 8.10
N GLU A 397 -5.82 24.37 8.82
CA GLU A 397 -6.81 25.29 8.29
C GLU A 397 -7.00 26.44 9.28
N TYR A 398 -7.04 27.70 8.78
CA TYR A 398 -7.26 28.85 9.60
C TYR A 398 -8.20 29.87 8.93
N LYS A 399 -9.23 30.29 9.67
CA LYS A 399 -10.20 31.31 9.26
C LYS A 399 -9.67 32.69 9.60
N ILE A 400 -9.05 33.35 8.62
CA ILE A 400 -8.43 34.67 8.79
C ILE A 400 -9.52 35.75 9.01
N LYS A 401 -10.56 35.68 8.19
CA LYS A 401 -11.77 36.52 8.24
C LYS A 401 -12.99 35.65 7.96
N ASN A 402 -14.21 36.14 8.21
CA ASN A 402 -15.42 35.39 7.91
C ASN A 402 -15.55 35.00 6.43
N TRP A 403 -14.94 35.76 5.55
CA TRP A 403 -14.94 35.57 4.11
C TRP A 403 -13.60 35.04 3.55
N LEU A 404 -12.58 34.85 4.40
CA LEU A 404 -11.26 34.39 3.98
C LEU A 404 -10.74 33.27 4.87
N LYS A 405 -10.52 32.10 4.28
CA LYS A 405 -9.93 30.92 4.90
C LYS A 405 -8.63 30.56 4.19
N ALA A 406 -7.57 30.30 4.96
CA ALA A 406 -6.31 29.75 4.48
C ALA A 406 -6.20 28.29 4.94
N SER A 407 -5.67 27.43 4.08
CA SER A 407 -5.30 26.07 4.45
C SER A 407 -3.98 25.67 3.81
N GLY A 408 -3.27 24.77 4.47
CA GLY A 408 -2.02 24.24 3.97
C GLY A 408 -1.77 22.83 4.49
N PHE A 409 -1.00 22.07 3.72
CA PHE A 409 -0.60 20.74 4.10
C PHE A 409 0.83 20.42 3.67
N VAL A 410 1.45 19.52 4.42
CA VAL A 410 2.76 18.95 4.14
C VAL A 410 2.67 17.45 4.32
N ASN A 411 3.00 16.70 3.29
CA ASN A 411 3.21 15.27 3.36
C ASN A 411 4.67 14.98 3.00
N PHE A 412 5.40 14.31 3.87
CA PHE A 412 6.77 13.89 3.64
C PHE A 412 6.88 12.39 3.89
N SER A 413 7.61 11.69 3.01
CA SER A 413 8.04 10.34 3.27
C SER A 413 9.47 10.10 2.80
N ARG A 414 10.20 9.32 3.59
CA ARG A 414 11.45 8.68 3.20
C ARG A 414 11.23 7.18 3.25
N SER A 415 11.48 6.51 2.15
CA SER A 415 11.44 5.06 2.10
C SER A 415 12.77 4.48 1.63
N GLU A 416 13.09 3.30 2.14
CA GLU A 416 14.24 2.52 1.72
C GLU A 416 13.75 1.11 1.33
N THR A 417 14.11 0.66 0.15
CA THR A 417 13.75 -0.66 -0.35
C THR A 417 15.03 -1.45 -0.57
N ASN A 418 15.11 -2.61 0.06
CA ASN A 418 16.14 -3.59 -0.19
C ASN A 418 15.54 -4.66 -1.12
N PRO A 419 15.75 -4.56 -2.44
CA PRO A 419 15.18 -5.53 -3.35
C PRO A 419 15.93 -6.86 -3.23
N ASN A 420 15.22 -7.95 -3.47
CA ASN A 420 15.86 -9.21 -3.77
C ASN A 420 16.81 -9.02 -4.97
N TYR A 421 17.97 -9.68 -4.95
CA TYR A 421 18.93 -9.56 -6.07
C TYR A 421 18.40 -10.16 -7.37
N MET A 422 17.57 -11.20 -7.29
CA MET A 422 16.83 -11.74 -8.42
C MET A 422 15.52 -10.97 -8.56
N SER A 423 15.01 -10.85 -9.79
CA SER A 423 13.62 -10.42 -9.96
C SER A 423 12.70 -11.45 -9.31
N ASP A 424 11.51 -11.02 -8.84
CA ASP A 424 10.53 -11.94 -8.24
C ASP A 424 10.26 -13.15 -9.13
N ALA A 425 10.09 -12.94 -10.45
CA ALA A 425 9.87 -14.03 -11.38
C ALA A 425 11.01 -15.04 -11.40
N ASN A 426 12.26 -14.58 -11.37
CA ASN A 426 13.44 -15.47 -11.35
C ASN A 426 13.58 -16.16 -10.00
N PHE A 427 13.35 -15.49 -8.88
CA PHE A 427 13.41 -16.10 -7.55
C PHE A 427 12.44 -17.28 -7.44
N TRP A 428 11.16 -17.06 -7.76
CA TRP A 428 10.12 -18.08 -7.67
C TRP A 428 10.20 -19.18 -8.72
N SER A 429 10.93 -18.98 -9.82
CA SER A 429 11.17 -20.01 -10.83
C SER A 429 12.44 -20.83 -10.55
N VAL A 430 13.49 -20.19 -10.04
CA VAL A 430 14.81 -20.82 -9.85
C VAL A 430 14.87 -21.58 -8.53
N VAL A 431 14.43 -21.00 -7.42
CA VAL A 431 14.54 -21.64 -6.10
C VAL A 431 13.81 -23.00 -6.03
N PRO A 432 12.56 -23.12 -6.52
CA PRO A 432 11.87 -24.41 -6.55
C PRO A 432 12.43 -25.41 -7.57
N ALA A 433 13.12 -24.92 -8.61
CA ALA A 433 13.67 -25.77 -9.68
C ALA A 433 15.01 -26.45 -9.28
N VAL A 434 15.59 -26.08 -8.13
CA VAL A 434 16.82 -26.71 -7.66
C VAL A 434 16.51 -28.08 -7.11
N PRO A 435 17.24 -29.12 -7.54
CA PRO A 435 17.09 -30.46 -6.99
C PRO A 435 17.23 -30.52 -5.46
N PRO A 436 16.37 -31.24 -4.76
CA PRO A 436 16.43 -31.34 -3.30
C PRO A 436 17.66 -32.10 -2.79
N THR A 437 18.47 -32.65 -3.68
CA THR A 437 19.79 -33.27 -3.40
C THR A 437 20.95 -32.26 -3.40
N PHE A 438 20.68 -30.97 -3.63
CA PHE A 438 21.69 -29.92 -3.51
C PHE A 438 22.26 -29.86 -2.10
N LYS A 439 23.59 -29.80 -1.95
CA LYS A 439 24.23 -29.86 -0.62
C LYS A 439 23.94 -28.62 0.26
N GLY A 440 23.79 -27.43 -0.33
CA GLY A 440 23.71 -26.19 0.43
C GLY A 440 25.04 -25.81 1.12
N ALA A 441 25.64 -26.74 1.83
CA ALA A 441 26.94 -26.58 2.51
C ALA A 441 27.74 -27.86 2.48
N ASN A 442 29.06 -27.76 2.61
CA ASN A 442 29.96 -28.85 2.85
C ASN A 442 29.86 -29.36 4.29
N MET A 443 30.52 -30.50 4.60
CA MET A 443 30.51 -31.08 5.93
C MET A 443 31.17 -30.19 7.00
N ASP A 444 32.10 -29.36 6.61
CA ASP A 444 32.77 -28.37 7.47
C ASP A 444 31.94 -27.11 7.71
N GLY A 445 30.71 -27.04 7.15
CA GLY A 445 29.82 -25.90 7.25
C GLY A 445 30.08 -24.79 6.22
N THR A 446 31.10 -24.93 5.36
CA THR A 446 31.31 -23.96 4.27
C THR A 446 30.17 -24.03 3.27
N VAL A 447 29.56 -22.89 3.01
CA VAL A 447 28.40 -22.76 2.11
C VAL A 447 28.85 -22.98 0.65
N ILE A 448 28.09 -23.78 -0.08
CA ILE A 448 28.35 -24.02 -1.51
C ILE A 448 27.79 -22.88 -2.30
N LYS A 449 28.67 -22.19 -3.03
CA LYS A 449 28.41 -20.91 -3.68
C LYS A 449 27.57 -21.00 -4.95
N LEU A 450 27.62 -22.14 -5.68
CA LEU A 450 27.05 -22.24 -7.03
C LEU A 450 26.38 -23.56 -7.31
N ILE A 451 25.27 -23.44 -8.02
CA ILE A 451 24.59 -24.52 -8.72
C ILE A 451 24.71 -24.21 -10.21
N ASN A 452 25.53 -24.94 -10.92
CA ASN A 452 25.72 -24.81 -12.38
C ASN A 452 25.79 -23.38 -12.97
N ASN A 453 26.42 -23.20 -14.08
CA ASN A 453 26.78 -21.94 -14.77
C ASN A 453 25.66 -20.90 -14.98
N THR A 454 24.42 -21.16 -14.64
CA THR A 454 23.29 -20.28 -15.00
C THR A 454 22.30 -20.01 -13.86
N GLN A 455 22.36 -20.73 -12.74
CA GLN A 455 21.32 -20.61 -11.71
C GLN A 455 21.91 -20.57 -10.31
N ASN A 456 22.03 -19.39 -9.77
CA ASN A 456 22.49 -19.14 -8.40
C ASN A 456 21.31 -19.20 -7.44
N ALA A 457 20.90 -20.41 -7.05
CA ALA A 457 19.76 -20.57 -6.16
C ALA A 457 20.13 -20.54 -4.67
N ASN A 458 21.42 -20.51 -4.31
CA ASN A 458 21.84 -20.34 -2.93
C ASN A 458 21.91 -18.85 -2.55
N TRP A 459 20.76 -18.27 -2.25
CA TRP A 459 20.66 -16.86 -1.89
C TRP A 459 21.39 -16.50 -0.61
N ASN A 460 21.42 -17.42 0.35
CA ASN A 460 22.11 -17.19 1.61
C ASN A 460 23.60 -16.86 1.44
N GLU A 461 24.21 -17.39 0.38
CA GLU A 461 25.58 -17.03 0.01
C GLU A 461 25.62 -15.84 -0.96
N MET A 462 24.74 -15.85 -1.97
CA MET A 462 24.76 -14.84 -3.04
C MET A 462 24.54 -13.42 -2.55
N LYS A 463 23.77 -13.24 -1.47
CA LYS A 463 23.52 -11.93 -0.87
C LYS A 463 24.81 -11.18 -0.49
N ASN A 464 25.89 -11.89 -0.21
CA ASN A 464 27.17 -11.30 0.18
C ASN A 464 27.93 -10.65 -0.99
N TYR A 465 27.55 -10.98 -2.23
CA TYR A 465 28.18 -10.47 -3.45
C TYR A 465 27.48 -9.26 -4.05
N TYR A 466 26.33 -8.87 -3.52
CA TYR A 466 25.53 -7.76 -4.03
C TYR A 466 25.33 -6.70 -2.95
N TYR A 467 25.65 -5.45 -3.29
CA TYR A 467 25.23 -4.29 -2.54
C TYR A 467 24.16 -3.58 -3.33
N ARG A 468 23.02 -3.29 -2.71
CA ARG A 468 21.94 -2.53 -3.32
C ARG A 468 21.29 -1.64 -2.28
N ARG A 469 21.03 -0.42 -2.68
CA ARG A 469 20.30 0.56 -1.88
C ARG A 469 19.39 1.36 -2.80
N ASN A 470 18.12 1.44 -2.46
CA ASN A 470 17.13 2.22 -3.18
C ASN A 470 16.38 3.07 -2.16
N THR A 471 16.68 4.38 -2.15
CA THR A 471 16.06 5.33 -1.24
C THR A 471 15.21 6.31 -2.04
N ALA A 472 13.96 6.51 -1.63
CA ALA A 472 13.07 7.50 -2.21
C ALA A 472 12.64 8.52 -1.16
N TYR A 473 12.62 9.79 -1.57
CA TYR A 473 12.10 10.92 -0.81
C TYR A 473 10.94 11.52 -1.57
N LYS A 474 9.77 11.59 -0.96
CA LYS A 474 8.59 12.19 -1.55
C LYS A 474 8.08 13.30 -0.62
N THR A 475 7.91 14.49 -1.16
CA THR A 475 7.41 15.64 -0.43
C THR A 475 6.27 16.27 -1.21
N THR A 476 5.14 16.46 -0.59
CA THR A 476 4.01 17.20 -1.13
C THR A 476 3.75 18.41 -0.25
N LEU A 477 3.72 19.59 -0.83
CA LEU A 477 3.34 20.84 -0.19
C LEU A 477 2.10 21.38 -0.88
N GLY A 478 1.12 21.84 -0.13
CA GLY A 478 -0.04 22.52 -0.67
C GLY A 478 -0.44 23.72 0.16
N THR A 479 -0.86 24.78 -0.49
CA THR A 479 -1.49 25.93 0.15
C THR A 479 -2.71 26.36 -0.63
N SER A 480 -3.75 26.83 0.04
CA SER A 480 -4.91 27.38 -0.61
C SER A 480 -5.56 28.50 0.20
N PHE A 481 -6.19 29.42 -0.54
CA PHE A 481 -7.01 30.49 0.00
C PHE A 481 -8.41 30.35 -0.56
N GLN A 482 -9.40 30.23 0.30
CA GLN A 482 -10.81 30.26 -0.06
C GLN A 482 -11.38 31.63 0.30
N ILE A 483 -12.00 32.27 -0.67
CA ILE A 483 -12.60 33.60 -0.60
C ILE A 483 -14.08 33.44 -0.85
N ASP A 484 -14.93 33.71 0.13
CA ASP A 484 -16.37 33.72 -0.02
C ASP A 484 -16.76 35.08 -0.61
N LEU A 485 -17.10 35.10 -1.90
CA LEU A 485 -17.39 36.33 -2.67
C LEU A 485 -18.78 36.85 -2.40
N MET A 486 -19.76 35.96 -2.32
CA MET A 486 -21.15 36.24 -1.97
C MET A 486 -21.81 34.95 -1.48
N LYS A 487 -23.05 35.05 -1.00
CA LYS A 487 -23.81 33.88 -0.52
C LYS A 487 -23.87 32.81 -1.62
N GLY A 488 -23.32 31.63 -1.31
CA GLY A 488 -23.30 30.50 -2.23
C GLY A 488 -22.16 30.52 -3.25
N LEU A 489 -21.39 31.60 -3.43
CA LEU A 489 -20.27 31.67 -4.36
C LEU A 489 -18.93 31.86 -3.64
N SER A 490 -18.00 30.96 -3.85
CA SER A 490 -16.62 31.07 -3.36
C SER A 490 -15.60 30.85 -4.47
N LEU A 491 -14.44 31.48 -4.30
CA LEU A 491 -13.25 31.30 -5.12
C LEU A 491 -12.16 30.65 -4.27
N LYS A 492 -11.62 29.52 -4.72
CA LYS A 492 -10.45 28.86 -4.11
C LYS A 492 -9.25 28.99 -5.04
N LEU A 493 -8.20 29.63 -4.54
CA LEU A 493 -6.89 29.70 -5.19
C LEU A 493 -5.96 28.72 -4.49
N SER A 494 -5.26 27.86 -5.22
CA SER A 494 -4.34 26.88 -4.64
C SER A 494 -3.07 26.72 -5.47
N GLY A 495 -1.97 26.49 -4.75
CA GLY A 495 -0.68 26.07 -5.29
C GLY A 495 -0.20 24.82 -4.57
N MET A 496 0.24 23.83 -5.34
CA MET A 496 0.69 22.54 -4.84
C MET A 496 1.98 22.12 -5.55
N TRP A 497 2.89 21.54 -4.80
CA TRP A 497 4.20 21.09 -5.27
C TRP A 497 4.44 19.66 -4.82
N TYR A 498 4.76 18.78 -5.74
CA TYR A 498 5.17 17.41 -5.45
C TYR A 498 6.59 17.19 -5.91
N LEU A 499 7.48 16.93 -4.96
CA LEU A 499 8.88 16.60 -5.19
C LEU A 499 9.11 15.11 -4.90
N HIS A 500 9.59 14.38 -5.88
CA HIS A 500 9.97 12.97 -5.76
C HIS A 500 11.44 12.81 -6.20
N MET A 501 12.28 12.39 -5.26
CA MET A 501 13.69 12.08 -5.51
C MET A 501 13.93 10.61 -5.22
N VAL A 502 14.70 9.97 -6.10
CA VAL A 502 15.10 8.57 -5.97
C VAL A 502 16.61 8.48 -6.14
N GLU A 503 17.24 7.81 -5.18
CA GLU A 503 18.66 7.49 -5.19
C GLU A 503 18.80 5.97 -5.20
N LYS A 504 19.50 5.44 -6.21
CA LYS A 504 19.80 4.01 -6.31
C LYS A 504 21.31 3.82 -6.42
N GLU A 505 21.81 2.94 -5.59
CA GLU A 505 23.20 2.50 -5.64
C GLU A 505 23.23 0.98 -5.75
N SER A 506 24.10 0.47 -6.60
CA SER A 506 24.38 -0.96 -6.66
C SER A 506 25.83 -1.25 -6.92
N PHE A 507 26.31 -2.33 -6.33
CA PHE A 507 27.62 -2.88 -6.58
C PHE A 507 27.55 -4.39 -6.62
N ASN A 508 28.10 -4.99 -7.67
CA ASN A 508 28.31 -6.42 -7.75
C ASN A 508 29.79 -6.68 -7.49
N LYS A 509 30.06 -7.46 -6.48
CA LYS A 509 31.41 -7.93 -6.15
C LYS A 509 31.88 -8.97 -7.17
N GLU A 510 33.10 -9.43 -7.02
CA GLU A 510 33.61 -10.58 -7.73
C GLU A 510 32.72 -11.80 -7.47
N LEU A 511 32.18 -12.37 -8.54
CA LEU A 511 31.20 -13.45 -8.44
C LEU A 511 31.82 -14.77 -8.83
N PRO A 512 31.68 -15.81 -7.99
CA PRO A 512 31.95 -17.17 -8.44
C PRO A 512 31.06 -17.51 -9.64
N ASN A 513 31.61 -18.03 -10.69
CA ASN A 513 30.92 -18.37 -11.96
C ASN A 513 31.21 -19.82 -12.39
N GLY A 514 30.91 -20.76 -11.50
CA GLY A 514 31.17 -22.18 -11.67
C GLY A 514 32.44 -22.66 -10.95
N PRO A 515 32.69 -23.98 -10.93
CA PRO A 515 33.84 -24.56 -10.24
C PRO A 515 35.17 -24.01 -10.75
N GLY A 516 35.90 -23.31 -9.89
CA GLY A 516 37.20 -22.71 -10.24
C GLY A 516 37.11 -21.52 -11.21
N LYS A 517 35.90 -21.03 -11.52
CA LYS A 517 35.68 -19.85 -12.38
C LYS A 517 35.14 -18.68 -11.57
N VAL A 518 35.61 -17.49 -11.87
CA VAL A 518 35.23 -16.28 -11.22
C VAL A 518 34.88 -15.23 -12.28
N ASP A 519 33.76 -14.54 -12.13
CA ASP A 519 33.47 -13.29 -12.85
C ASP A 519 34.05 -12.14 -12.03
N SER A 520 35.24 -11.71 -12.39
CA SER A 520 35.93 -10.59 -11.74
C SER A 520 35.44 -9.21 -12.21
N ASN A 521 34.39 -9.18 -13.03
CA ASN A 521 33.88 -7.96 -13.59
C ASN A 521 32.99 -7.23 -12.56
N ARG A 522 33.63 -6.64 -11.56
CA ARG A 522 32.97 -5.84 -10.53
C ARG A 522 32.24 -4.66 -11.15
N LYS A 523 30.91 -4.59 -10.94
CA LYS A 523 30.06 -3.57 -11.55
C LYS A 523 29.51 -2.62 -10.49
N ALA A 524 29.66 -1.32 -10.72
CA ALA A 524 29.06 -0.27 -9.90
C ALA A 524 28.01 0.49 -10.71
N SER A 525 26.89 0.88 -10.10
CA SER A 525 25.98 1.86 -10.66
C SER A 525 25.44 2.81 -9.62
N ALA A 526 25.17 4.04 -10.05
CA ALA A 526 24.48 5.05 -9.26
C ALA A 526 23.46 5.77 -10.16
N ASP A 527 22.21 5.75 -9.75
CA ASP A 527 21.11 6.41 -10.43
C ASP A 527 20.51 7.48 -9.52
N TYR A 528 20.27 8.65 -10.04
CA TYR A 528 19.53 9.72 -9.39
C TYR A 528 18.38 10.16 -10.28
N ALA A 529 17.19 10.23 -9.75
CA ALA A 529 16.02 10.78 -10.43
C ALA A 529 15.33 11.82 -9.54
N ARG A 530 14.93 12.94 -10.15
CA ARG A 530 14.15 14.00 -9.51
C ARG A 530 12.97 14.37 -10.39
N ARG A 531 11.78 14.37 -9.80
CA ARG A 531 10.56 14.89 -10.40
C ARG A 531 10.02 16.03 -9.54
N LEU A 532 9.63 17.12 -10.17
CA LEU A 532 8.94 18.25 -9.57
C LEU A 532 7.67 18.54 -10.36
N ASP A 533 6.53 18.29 -9.75
CA ASP A 533 5.24 18.65 -10.30
C ASP A 533 4.70 19.87 -9.57
N GLN A 534 4.22 20.83 -10.31
CA GLN A 534 3.62 22.06 -9.80
C GLN A 534 2.20 22.16 -10.34
N THR A 535 1.22 22.32 -9.46
CA THR A 535 -0.19 22.46 -9.83
C THR A 535 -0.73 23.76 -9.26
N TYR A 536 -1.34 24.57 -10.11
CA TYR A 536 -1.98 25.84 -9.74
C TYR A 536 -3.43 25.83 -10.18
N ASN A 537 -4.34 26.13 -9.26
CA ASN A 537 -5.78 26.10 -9.50
C ASN A 537 -6.44 27.42 -9.09
N ALA A 538 -7.41 27.86 -9.90
CA ALA A 538 -8.38 28.88 -9.55
C ALA A 538 -9.78 28.29 -9.78
N ILE A 539 -10.50 28.00 -8.68
CA ILE A 539 -11.74 27.22 -8.69
C ILE A 539 -12.87 28.05 -8.10
N PHE A 540 -13.93 28.24 -8.86
CA PHE A 540 -15.19 28.83 -8.43
C PHE A 540 -16.16 27.72 -8.03
N ASN A 541 -16.73 27.81 -6.84
CA ASN A 541 -17.80 26.93 -6.35
C ASN A 541 -19.05 27.76 -6.13
N TYR A 542 -20.15 27.32 -6.73
CA TYR A 542 -21.47 27.96 -6.57
C TYR A 542 -22.49 26.92 -6.11
N ASN A 543 -23.14 27.20 -4.98
CA ASN A 543 -24.19 26.36 -4.41
C ASN A 543 -25.36 27.24 -4.00
N THR A 544 -26.55 26.93 -4.49
CA THR A 544 -27.78 27.63 -4.13
C THR A 544 -28.98 26.71 -4.15
N SER A 545 -29.98 27.03 -3.32
CA SER A 545 -31.26 26.33 -3.30
C SER A 545 -32.38 27.34 -3.20
N PHE A 546 -33.45 27.13 -3.96
CA PHE A 546 -34.65 27.93 -3.96
C PHE A 546 -35.90 27.06 -4.14
N GLY A 547 -36.76 27.05 -3.13
CA GLY A 547 -37.87 26.08 -3.06
C GLY A 547 -37.37 24.65 -3.18
N ASP A 548 -37.92 23.88 -4.10
CA ASP A 548 -37.57 22.46 -4.36
C ASP A 548 -36.37 22.27 -5.31
N HIS A 549 -35.73 23.36 -5.73
CA HIS A 549 -34.66 23.38 -6.70
C HIS A 549 -33.30 23.59 -6.02
N SER A 550 -32.29 22.83 -6.37
CA SER A 550 -30.89 23.01 -5.94
C SER A 550 -29.97 23.04 -7.15
N ILE A 551 -29.05 23.99 -7.16
CA ILE A 551 -27.99 24.10 -8.17
C ILE A 551 -26.65 24.07 -7.48
N SER A 552 -25.73 23.18 -7.96
CA SER A 552 -24.34 23.11 -7.53
C SER A 552 -23.45 23.14 -8.76
N ALA A 553 -22.55 24.10 -8.84
CA ALA A 553 -21.61 24.23 -9.94
C ALA A 553 -20.18 24.42 -9.42
N VAL A 554 -19.22 23.79 -10.10
CA VAL A 554 -17.80 24.05 -9.95
C VAL A 554 -17.20 24.33 -11.31
N GLY A 555 -16.37 25.35 -11.41
CA GLY A 555 -15.66 25.66 -12.65
C GLY A 555 -14.35 26.37 -12.34
N GLY A 556 -13.39 26.27 -13.25
CA GLY A 556 -12.12 26.90 -12.98
C GLY A 556 -11.04 26.63 -14.02
N PHE A 557 -9.85 27.06 -13.64
CA PHE A 557 -8.62 26.86 -14.41
C PHE A 557 -7.63 26.05 -13.60
N GLU A 558 -6.90 25.18 -14.30
CA GLU A 558 -5.81 24.37 -13.77
C GLU A 558 -4.60 24.49 -14.68
N MET A 559 -3.43 24.65 -14.09
CA MET A 559 -2.13 24.55 -14.74
C MET A 559 -1.27 23.53 -14.01
N ILE A 560 -0.71 22.59 -14.75
CA ILE A 560 0.22 21.59 -14.25
C ILE A 560 1.53 21.72 -15.04
N ASP A 561 2.66 21.89 -14.34
CA ASP A 561 4.02 21.83 -14.91
C ASP A 561 4.77 20.68 -14.24
N LYS A 562 5.20 19.70 -15.03
CA LYS A 562 5.94 18.52 -14.58
C LYS A 562 7.34 18.54 -15.17
N TYR A 563 8.33 18.51 -14.31
CA TYR A 563 9.73 18.48 -14.68
C TYR A 563 10.39 17.23 -14.13
N ASN A 564 11.02 16.45 -15.01
CA ASN A 564 11.79 15.27 -14.64
C ASN A 564 13.25 15.44 -15.06
N PHE A 565 14.14 15.13 -14.14
CA PHE A 565 15.58 15.03 -14.35
C PHE A 565 16.05 13.64 -13.91
N GLY A 566 16.85 12.99 -14.75
CA GLY A 566 17.50 11.72 -14.43
C GLY A 566 18.98 11.77 -14.75
N LEU A 567 19.79 11.21 -13.87
CA LEU A 567 21.21 10.92 -14.04
C LEU A 567 21.41 9.43 -13.76
N LYS A 568 22.01 8.73 -14.72
CA LYS A 568 22.42 7.33 -14.56
C LYS A 568 23.90 7.23 -14.86
N ALA A 569 24.62 6.53 -14.00
CA ALA A 569 26.02 6.24 -14.19
C ALA A 569 26.32 4.79 -13.83
N SER A 570 27.14 4.14 -14.61
CA SER A 570 27.60 2.76 -14.35
C SER A 570 29.03 2.58 -14.81
N GLY A 571 29.71 1.63 -14.21
CA GLY A 571 31.08 1.26 -14.57
C GLY A 571 31.36 -0.17 -14.14
N GLN A 572 32.45 -0.74 -14.67
CA GLN A 572 32.89 -2.09 -14.34
C GLN A 572 34.41 -2.14 -14.19
N GLY A 573 34.93 -3.29 -13.70
CA GLY A 573 36.36 -3.44 -13.47
C GLY A 573 36.83 -2.70 -12.20
N ALA A 574 36.04 -2.67 -11.14
CA ALA A 574 36.51 -2.11 -9.86
C ALA A 574 37.66 -2.96 -9.30
N THR A 575 38.62 -2.30 -8.70
CA THR A 575 39.90 -2.91 -8.26
C THR A 575 39.72 -3.85 -7.05
N SER A 576 38.70 -3.65 -6.23
CA SER A 576 38.44 -4.43 -5.01
C SER A 576 36.95 -4.56 -4.74
N ASP A 577 36.57 -5.58 -3.97
CA ASP A 577 35.22 -5.78 -3.45
C ASP A 577 34.87 -4.81 -2.29
N ASP A 578 35.89 -4.15 -1.72
CA ASP A 578 35.73 -3.23 -0.60
C ASP A 578 35.43 -1.80 -1.04
N PHE A 579 35.73 -1.46 -2.30
CA PHE A 579 35.54 -0.13 -2.88
C PHE A 579 34.35 -0.09 -3.82
N ILE A 580 33.16 0.16 -3.26
CA ILE A 580 31.88 0.07 -3.98
C ILE A 580 31.54 1.29 -4.85
N GLY A 581 32.38 2.32 -4.91
CA GLY A 581 32.10 3.54 -5.66
C GLY A 581 32.46 3.48 -7.15
N LEU A 582 31.74 4.23 -7.99
CA LEU A 582 31.98 4.36 -9.42
C LEU A 582 33.39 4.86 -9.75
N GLN A 583 33.99 5.69 -8.91
CA GLN A 583 35.34 6.24 -9.09
C GLN A 583 36.41 5.13 -9.11
N PHE A 584 36.13 3.97 -8.50
CA PHE A 584 37.05 2.85 -8.41
C PHE A 584 36.96 1.88 -9.59
N THR A 585 36.00 2.09 -10.52
CA THR A 585 35.89 1.32 -11.75
C THR A 585 36.95 1.76 -12.77
N GLU A 586 37.41 0.85 -13.58
CA GLU A 586 38.33 1.18 -14.67
C GLU A 586 37.67 2.07 -15.74
N PRO A 587 38.33 3.10 -16.27
CA PRO A 587 37.76 3.92 -17.31
C PRO A 587 37.72 3.23 -18.66
N LEU A 588 38.70 2.36 -18.98
CA LEU A 588 38.84 1.65 -20.25
C LEU A 588 39.07 0.16 -19.99
N ASP A 589 38.58 -0.71 -20.89
CA ASP A 589 38.92 -2.12 -20.91
C ASP A 589 40.28 -2.38 -21.59
N ALA A 590 40.68 -3.64 -21.59
CA ALA A 590 41.96 -4.06 -22.22
C ALA A 590 42.07 -3.71 -23.73
N ASN A 591 40.95 -3.42 -24.39
CA ASN A 591 40.87 -3.02 -25.80
C ASN A 591 40.77 -1.49 -25.97
N GLY A 592 40.86 -0.72 -24.88
CA GLY A 592 40.72 0.74 -24.91
C GLY A 592 39.29 1.25 -25.03
N LYS A 593 38.28 0.40 -24.85
CA LYS A 593 36.86 0.77 -24.89
C LYS A 593 36.40 1.24 -23.52
N SER A 594 35.59 2.30 -23.47
CA SER A 594 35.02 2.80 -22.22
C SER A 594 34.19 1.74 -21.50
N THR A 595 34.50 1.48 -20.24
CA THR A 595 33.74 0.64 -19.35
C THR A 595 32.70 1.43 -18.56
N ARG A 596 32.80 2.77 -18.58
CA ARG A 596 31.88 3.69 -17.89
C ARG A 596 30.83 4.22 -18.85
N ASN A 597 29.58 4.20 -18.40
CA ASN A 597 28.45 4.75 -19.13
C ASN A 597 27.75 5.79 -18.25
N MET A 598 27.45 6.95 -18.84
CA MET A 598 26.73 8.04 -18.15
C MET A 598 25.67 8.59 -19.09
N SER A 599 24.50 8.85 -18.54
CA SER A 599 23.41 9.47 -19.30
C SER A 599 22.59 10.40 -18.41
N THR A 600 22.07 11.46 -19.04
CA THR A 600 21.09 12.34 -18.41
C THR A 600 19.82 12.39 -19.21
N THR A 601 18.70 12.53 -18.55
CA THR A 601 17.39 12.74 -19.15
C THR A 601 16.75 13.99 -18.58
N HIS A 602 16.16 14.79 -19.47
CA HIS A 602 15.38 15.96 -19.10
C HIS A 602 14.05 15.88 -19.85
N THR A 603 12.94 15.94 -19.11
CA THR A 603 11.63 16.04 -19.72
C THR A 603 10.81 17.09 -18.98
N GLN A 604 10.07 17.87 -19.76
CA GLN A 604 9.09 18.82 -19.21
C GLN A 604 7.78 18.68 -19.96
N GLU A 605 6.69 18.67 -19.24
CA GLU A 605 5.34 18.70 -19.79
C GLU A 605 4.48 19.70 -19.07
N ARG A 606 3.63 20.41 -19.83
CA ARG A 606 2.67 21.37 -19.29
C ARG A 606 1.28 21.02 -19.77
N ILE A 607 0.34 21.13 -18.84
CA ILE A 607 -1.08 20.97 -19.12
C ILE A 607 -1.79 22.22 -18.62
N MET A 608 -2.63 22.79 -19.46
CA MET A 608 -3.51 23.90 -19.10
C MET A 608 -4.95 23.49 -19.37
N SER A 609 -5.82 23.75 -18.43
CA SER A 609 -7.19 23.26 -18.51
C SER A 609 -8.18 24.32 -18.04
N GLY A 610 -9.29 24.45 -18.75
CA GLY A 610 -10.50 25.11 -18.28
C GLY A 610 -11.62 24.10 -18.12
N PHE A 611 -12.36 24.12 -17.02
CA PHE A 611 -13.40 23.13 -16.79
C PHE A 611 -14.62 23.70 -16.07
N ILE A 612 -15.74 23.02 -16.26
CA ILE A 612 -17.01 23.29 -15.56
C ILE A 612 -17.73 21.97 -15.28
N ASN A 613 -18.37 21.88 -14.13
CA ASN A 613 -19.36 20.86 -13.81
C ASN A 613 -20.53 21.53 -13.10
N ALA A 614 -21.72 21.37 -13.64
CA ALA A 614 -22.95 21.89 -13.06
C ALA A 614 -23.95 20.77 -12.83
N SER A 615 -24.57 20.76 -11.67
CA SER A 615 -25.60 19.78 -11.29
C SER A 615 -26.85 20.52 -10.87
N TYR A 616 -27.99 20.06 -11.34
CA TYR A 616 -29.31 20.50 -10.98
C TYR A 616 -30.11 19.39 -10.34
N ASP A 617 -30.78 19.68 -9.27
CA ASP A 617 -31.58 18.76 -8.47
C ASP A 617 -32.98 19.35 -8.26
N TYR A 618 -34.01 18.59 -8.59
CA TYR A 618 -35.40 18.89 -8.29
C TYR A 618 -35.98 17.90 -7.30
N LYS A 619 -36.28 18.35 -6.08
CA LYS A 619 -36.86 17.57 -4.96
C LYS A 619 -36.00 16.32 -4.59
N SER A 620 -34.74 16.29 -4.96
CA SER A 620 -33.88 15.09 -4.90
C SER A 620 -34.50 13.89 -5.62
N LYS A 621 -35.46 14.12 -6.53
CA LYS A 621 -36.09 13.11 -7.39
C LYS A 621 -35.44 13.04 -8.76
N TYR A 622 -35.28 14.20 -9.41
CA TYR A 622 -34.74 14.31 -10.77
C TYR A 622 -33.42 15.08 -10.73
N LEU A 623 -32.38 14.42 -11.15
CA LEU A 623 -31.01 14.92 -11.09
C LEU A 623 -30.43 15.04 -12.49
N PHE A 624 -29.79 16.16 -12.80
CA PHE A 624 -29.08 16.37 -14.06
C PHE A 624 -27.69 16.90 -13.76
N SER A 625 -26.68 16.43 -14.48
CA SER A 625 -25.31 16.94 -14.38
C SER A 625 -24.70 17.09 -15.77
N PHE A 626 -24.03 18.21 -15.95
CA PHE A 626 -23.22 18.52 -17.13
C PHE A 626 -21.79 18.75 -16.68
N SER A 627 -20.84 18.21 -17.41
CA SER A 627 -19.41 18.48 -17.26
C SER A 627 -18.80 18.82 -18.61
N GLY A 628 -17.84 19.72 -18.61
CA GLY A 628 -17.06 20.05 -19.77
C GLY A 628 -15.64 20.42 -19.35
N ARG A 629 -14.64 19.88 -20.03
CA ARG A 629 -13.24 20.20 -19.80
C ARG A 629 -12.54 20.44 -21.13
N TYR A 630 -11.73 21.46 -21.19
CA TYR A 630 -10.91 21.81 -22.34
C TYR A 630 -9.43 21.79 -21.93
N ASP A 631 -8.68 20.81 -22.42
CA ASP A 631 -7.29 20.56 -22.06
C ASP A 631 -6.34 20.91 -23.20
N GLY A 632 -5.28 21.66 -22.89
CA GLY A 632 -4.14 21.88 -23.74
C GLY A 632 -2.92 21.12 -23.21
N TYR A 633 -2.27 20.31 -24.05
CA TYR A 633 -1.16 19.44 -23.65
C TYR A 633 0.10 19.70 -24.50
N SER A 634 1.21 20.07 -23.85
CA SER A 634 2.43 20.52 -24.51
C SER A 634 3.14 19.44 -25.34
N LYS A 635 2.92 18.14 -25.03
CA LYS A 635 3.55 17.02 -25.77
C LYS A 635 2.91 16.76 -27.13
N LEU A 636 1.69 17.23 -27.36
CA LEU A 636 1.02 17.10 -28.65
C LEU A 636 1.52 18.22 -29.57
N VAL A 637 2.10 17.84 -30.70
CA VAL A 637 2.64 18.81 -31.68
C VAL A 637 1.52 19.44 -32.45
N ASP A 638 0.59 18.61 -32.95
CA ASP A 638 -0.62 19.01 -33.64
C ASP A 638 -1.82 18.80 -32.75
N ASN A 639 -2.89 19.56 -32.88
CA ASN A 639 -4.12 19.41 -32.10
C ASN A 639 -3.89 19.34 -30.58
N ARG A 640 -3.18 20.33 -30.05
CA ARG A 640 -2.82 20.39 -28.61
C ARG A 640 -4.00 20.49 -27.66
N TRP A 641 -5.16 20.87 -28.16
CA TRP A 641 -6.36 21.16 -27.39
C TRP A 641 -7.45 20.13 -27.67
N GLY A 642 -8.03 19.58 -26.61
CA GLY A 642 -9.14 18.64 -26.66
C GLY A 642 -10.28 19.06 -25.75
N PHE A 643 -11.53 18.85 -26.20
CA PHE A 643 -12.72 19.09 -25.41
C PHE A 643 -13.36 17.77 -24.98
N PHE A 644 -13.67 17.65 -23.69
CA PHE A 644 -14.20 16.45 -23.05
C PHE A 644 -15.55 16.79 -22.39
N PRO A 645 -16.67 16.65 -23.10
CA PRO A 645 -18.00 16.82 -22.54
C PRO A 645 -18.50 15.56 -21.82
N GLY A 646 -19.34 15.75 -20.81
CA GLY A 646 -20.05 14.66 -20.12
C GLY A 646 -21.43 15.13 -19.68
N VAL A 647 -22.43 14.29 -19.82
CA VAL A 647 -23.80 14.55 -19.37
C VAL A 647 -24.30 13.32 -18.63
N SER A 648 -24.97 13.53 -17.51
CA SER A 648 -25.64 12.45 -16.79
C SER A 648 -26.97 12.89 -16.21
N ALA A 649 -27.90 11.97 -16.06
CA ALA A 649 -29.19 12.14 -15.43
C ALA A 649 -29.48 10.97 -14.50
N ALA A 650 -30.17 11.25 -13.40
CA ALA A 650 -30.65 10.21 -12.50
C ALA A 650 -32.08 10.51 -12.04
N TRP A 651 -32.83 9.42 -11.82
CA TRP A 651 -34.15 9.44 -11.25
C TRP A 651 -34.21 8.58 -10.00
N ASN A 652 -34.42 9.22 -8.86
CA ASN A 652 -34.59 8.56 -7.57
C ASN A 652 -36.05 8.06 -7.45
N VAL A 653 -36.33 6.91 -8.02
CA VAL A 653 -37.67 6.32 -8.10
C VAL A 653 -38.25 6.10 -6.70
N TYR A 654 -37.42 5.71 -5.73
CA TYR A 654 -37.83 5.49 -4.33
C TYR A 654 -38.42 6.72 -3.64
N ARG A 655 -38.19 7.94 -4.16
CA ARG A 655 -38.75 9.20 -3.64
C ARG A 655 -40.09 9.57 -4.25
N GLU A 656 -40.61 8.76 -5.16
CA GLU A 656 -41.93 8.97 -5.74
C GLU A 656 -43.05 8.51 -4.82
N GLU A 657 -44.19 9.21 -4.81
CA GLU A 657 -45.31 8.90 -3.93
C GLU A 657 -45.86 7.47 -4.14
N PHE A 658 -45.79 6.96 -5.39
CA PHE A 658 -46.21 5.56 -5.67
C PHE A 658 -45.29 4.50 -5.05
N MET A 659 -44.06 4.86 -4.67
CA MET A 659 -43.07 3.95 -4.04
C MET A 659 -43.20 3.90 -2.52
N GLU A 660 -43.90 4.83 -1.87
CA GLU A 660 -44.06 4.85 -0.40
C GLU A 660 -44.50 3.51 0.19
N LYS A 661 -45.37 2.78 -0.53
CA LYS A 661 -45.87 1.46 -0.12
C LYS A 661 -44.82 0.35 -0.15
N TYR A 662 -43.71 0.57 -0.83
CA TYR A 662 -42.68 -0.42 -1.08
C TYR A 662 -41.36 -0.11 -0.43
N LEU A 663 -41.27 0.98 0.37
CA LEU A 663 -40.03 1.42 1.04
C LEU A 663 -39.52 0.40 2.06
N ASP A 664 -40.42 -0.40 2.65
CA ASP A 664 -40.05 -1.51 3.55
C ASP A 664 -39.33 -2.65 2.83
N ILE A 665 -39.53 -2.78 1.50
CA ILE A 665 -38.93 -3.82 0.65
C ILE A 665 -37.72 -3.27 -0.10
N PHE A 666 -37.81 -2.03 -0.59
CA PHE A 666 -36.80 -1.37 -1.42
C PHE A 666 -36.32 -0.10 -0.75
N SER A 667 -35.20 -0.17 -0.03
CA SER A 667 -34.62 1.00 0.64
C SER A 667 -34.11 2.08 -0.33
N SER A 668 -33.74 1.70 -1.56
CA SER A 668 -33.37 2.63 -2.64
C SER A 668 -33.57 1.99 -4.02
N VAL A 669 -34.18 2.72 -4.94
CA VAL A 669 -34.29 2.39 -6.36
C VAL A 669 -33.91 3.63 -7.16
N GLU A 670 -32.83 3.53 -7.92
CA GLU A 670 -32.28 4.63 -8.71
C GLU A 670 -32.04 4.17 -10.15
N ILE A 671 -32.36 5.02 -11.12
CA ILE A 671 -32.05 4.82 -12.53
C ILE A 671 -31.10 5.94 -12.95
N THR A 672 -29.89 5.57 -13.35
CA THR A 672 -28.87 6.52 -13.83
C THR A 672 -28.53 6.27 -15.28
N TYR A 673 -28.36 7.37 -16.03
CA TYR A 673 -27.94 7.36 -17.43
C TYR A 673 -26.90 8.43 -17.69
N GLY A 674 -25.81 8.10 -18.39
CA GLY A 674 -24.76 9.03 -18.75
C GLY A 674 -24.27 8.83 -20.18
N ILE A 675 -24.00 9.93 -20.88
CA ILE A 675 -23.38 9.95 -22.21
C ILE A 675 -22.13 10.81 -22.15
N TRP A 676 -21.08 10.35 -22.83
CA TRP A 676 -19.80 11.05 -22.96
C TRP A 676 -19.17 10.77 -24.32
N THR A 677 -18.23 11.60 -24.73
CA THR A 677 -17.39 11.34 -25.91
C THR A 677 -15.96 11.08 -25.46
N GLU A 678 -15.39 9.96 -25.91
CA GLU A 678 -13.97 9.63 -25.79
C GLU A 678 -13.26 10.00 -27.10
N TRP A 679 -12.02 10.49 -26.97
CA TRP A 679 -11.12 10.75 -28.10
C TRP A 679 -9.95 9.79 -28.04
#